data_2a8d48e1d27f11fff0027e0ae0090d40
#
_entry.id   2a8d48e1d27f11fff0027e0ae0090d40
#
_cell.length_a   1.000
_cell.length_b   1.000
_cell.length_c   1.000
_cell.angle_alpha   90.00
_cell.angle_beta   90.00
_cell.angle_gamma   90.00
#
_symmetry.space_group_name_H-M   'P 1'
#
loop_
_entity.id
_entity.type
_entity.pdbx_description
1 polymer ?
#
loop_
_entity_poly.entity_id
_entity_poly.type
_entity_poly.pdbx_seq_one_letter_code
_entity_poly.pdbx_strand_id
1 'polypeptide(L)'
;MAEDLLRLPKRGESLEEVGSECFEELASRLFFKPAEYRRDRYVMHDLLHDLAIFLAGDFYCRLEELGEQEKKKALTRHLSHVPYRWFDHTSSKVFKSDMKPEYLRTSLYIDDLLSKKSRASKLKYLRVLSFGQLYVLPDSIGKLIHLRYLNLSGCSIGRLPESLCNLYNLQTLILYQCRFLTMLPNGMHKLVNLQHLDLRKTSLEEMPRGISKLKHMPILDYFAVGKHEDNGIQEFGGLPNLEGSFEIKKLENVVDVSQARSARMLEKNHIDKLLLEWSSGNKMVSKIETLRDILHNLQPHNGLKELTIKGYKGERFPDWVGHYSYNNMTKVSLMSCKNCFMLPSLGQLPSLKSLRIEGFDQLKRIGDEFYKNDSDHHSSPIAPFPSLEELVFDNMPCWEEWHVPHPEAFPRLRTLEIRNCPMLTGDMLNNILWRRVCCLREDEEGRCDEMVGGGDALSVRPSQSFNATTINHLRISGCPSIVSLSLDVFPNLNNLEIRECENLESVSMSEAPHAALQSLTISECPELVSLAGEGLAAPNLTHLNLVFCSKLEALPRDMKSRLPSLHSLLIYHCPNICRLAEGGLPPNLKGLRVGIGEQQMRDLSWMGNLHALTHLTIKGRECKNIKSYPEVGSLPHLPSLTTLQICFFHNLETLECNELLRLTSLQQLHIDWCPRLEHIEGETLPLSLLLLQIEQCGLLGEHCENKHKLIWPKISHIPTIEVNRKKLS
;
A
#
# COMPACT_ATOMS: atom_id res chain seq x y z
N MET A 1 -5.71 -28.10 -15.43
CA MET A 1 -4.58 -28.94 -14.97
C MET A 1 -5.07 -30.12 -14.14
N ALA A 2 -5.36 -30.02 -12.84
CA ALA A 2 -5.68 -31.15 -11.96
C ALA A 2 -6.83 -32.03 -12.41
N GLU A 3 -7.79 -31.51 -13.16
CA GLU A 3 -8.94 -32.23 -13.73
C GLU A 3 -8.75 -32.68 -15.19
N ASP A 4 -7.55 -32.47 -15.75
CA ASP A 4 -7.19 -32.82 -17.16
C ASP A 4 -8.09 -32.15 -18.22
N LEU A 5 -8.53 -30.91 -17.98
CA LEU A 5 -9.41 -30.15 -18.86
C LEU A 5 -8.67 -29.30 -19.89
N LEU A 6 -7.38 -29.08 -19.71
CA LEU A 6 -6.56 -28.30 -20.63
C LEU A 6 -6.08 -29.17 -21.79
N ARG A 7 -5.89 -28.53 -22.97
CA ARG A 7 -5.20 -29.18 -24.10
C ARG A 7 -3.78 -29.57 -23.71
N LEU A 8 -3.23 -30.57 -24.38
CA LEU A 8 -1.82 -30.89 -24.22
C LEU A 8 -0.95 -29.70 -24.70
N PRO A 9 0.09 -29.33 -23.91
CA PRO A 9 1.00 -28.26 -24.29
C PRO A 9 1.77 -28.62 -25.57
N LYS A 10 2.03 -27.63 -26.42
CA LYS A 10 2.90 -27.77 -27.58
C LYS A 10 4.37 -27.81 -27.09
N ARG A 11 5.27 -28.12 -28.03
CA ARG A 11 6.71 -28.21 -27.72
C ARG A 11 7.24 -26.85 -27.21
N GLY A 12 7.69 -26.82 -25.96
CA GLY A 12 8.20 -25.60 -25.29
C GLY A 12 7.17 -24.78 -24.51
N GLU A 13 5.92 -25.22 -24.44
CA GLU A 13 4.83 -24.56 -23.73
C GLU A 13 4.56 -25.26 -22.40
N SER A 14 4.31 -24.52 -21.33
CA SER A 14 3.92 -25.07 -20.03
C SER A 14 2.41 -25.26 -19.91
N LEU A 15 1.96 -26.13 -19.01
CA LEU A 15 0.51 -26.29 -18.72
C LEU A 15 -0.09 -25.03 -18.09
N GLU A 16 0.72 -24.25 -17.38
CA GLU A 16 0.36 -22.97 -16.80
C GLU A 16 0.08 -21.91 -17.86
N GLU A 17 0.93 -21.84 -18.88
CA GLU A 17 0.72 -20.95 -20.05
C GLU A 17 -0.58 -21.31 -20.78
N VAL A 18 -0.79 -22.60 -21.05
CA VAL A 18 -2.06 -23.08 -21.65
C VAL A 18 -3.25 -22.72 -20.77
N GLY A 19 -3.14 -22.84 -19.46
CA GLY A 19 -4.20 -22.48 -18.51
C GLY A 19 -4.48 -20.97 -18.50
N SER A 20 -3.44 -20.15 -18.55
CA SER A 20 -3.57 -18.70 -18.61
C SER A 20 -4.20 -18.24 -19.92
N GLU A 21 -3.76 -18.76 -21.05
CA GLU A 21 -4.37 -18.49 -22.37
C GLU A 21 -5.87 -18.82 -22.40
N CYS A 22 -6.25 -20.02 -21.90
CA CYS A 22 -7.65 -20.41 -21.81
C CYS A 22 -8.46 -19.47 -20.91
N PHE A 23 -7.89 -19.05 -19.78
CA PHE A 23 -8.57 -18.13 -18.88
C PHE A 23 -8.72 -16.74 -19.49
N GLU A 24 -7.67 -16.20 -20.12
CA GLU A 24 -7.71 -14.91 -20.83
C GLU A 24 -8.71 -14.92 -21.97
N GLU A 25 -8.79 -16.02 -22.73
CA GLU A 25 -9.79 -16.18 -23.78
C GLU A 25 -11.22 -16.14 -23.21
N LEU A 26 -11.48 -16.85 -22.11
CA LEU A 26 -12.78 -16.81 -21.44
C LEU A 26 -13.10 -15.43 -20.86
N ALA A 27 -12.11 -14.75 -20.29
CA ALA A 27 -12.26 -13.41 -19.77
C ALA A 27 -12.52 -12.38 -20.89
N SER A 28 -11.82 -12.49 -22.04
CA SER A 28 -12.04 -11.63 -23.21
C SER A 28 -13.44 -11.78 -23.80
N ARG A 29 -14.01 -12.98 -23.69
CA ARG A 29 -15.41 -13.28 -24.08
C ARG A 29 -16.44 -12.93 -23.01
N LEU A 30 -16.04 -12.23 -21.94
CA LEU A 30 -16.88 -11.79 -20.82
C LEU A 30 -17.51 -12.92 -19.99
N PHE A 31 -16.96 -14.14 -20.03
CA PHE A 31 -17.36 -15.18 -19.08
C PHE A 31 -17.02 -14.81 -17.64
N PHE A 32 -15.93 -14.07 -17.46
CA PHE A 32 -15.47 -13.57 -16.18
C PHE A 32 -15.24 -12.07 -16.22
N LYS A 33 -15.68 -11.35 -15.17
CA LYS A 33 -15.42 -9.92 -14.95
C LYS A 33 -14.50 -9.76 -13.73
N PRO A 34 -13.56 -8.80 -13.73
CA PRO A 34 -12.85 -8.42 -12.51
C PRO A 34 -13.85 -7.98 -11.43
N ALA A 35 -13.63 -8.39 -10.18
CA ALA A 35 -14.47 -7.95 -9.08
C ALA A 35 -14.23 -6.46 -8.77
N GLU A 36 -15.30 -5.68 -8.50
CA GLU A 36 -15.25 -4.21 -8.30
C GLU A 36 -14.26 -3.77 -7.21
N TYR A 37 -14.14 -4.54 -6.13
CA TYR A 37 -13.33 -4.17 -4.96
C TYR A 37 -12.01 -4.94 -4.83
N ARG A 38 -11.74 -5.93 -5.71
CA ARG A 38 -10.53 -6.75 -5.71
C ARG A 38 -10.11 -7.13 -7.12
N ARG A 39 -9.05 -6.53 -7.62
CA ARG A 39 -8.49 -6.78 -8.96
C ARG A 39 -7.91 -8.19 -9.16
N ASP A 40 -7.67 -8.92 -8.08
CA ASP A 40 -7.17 -10.30 -8.05
C ASP A 40 -8.28 -11.36 -8.11
N ARG A 41 -9.55 -10.95 -8.21
CA ARG A 41 -10.71 -11.83 -8.25
C ARG A 41 -11.58 -11.56 -9.46
N TYR A 42 -12.23 -12.61 -9.93
CA TYR A 42 -13.16 -12.57 -11.04
C TYR A 42 -14.52 -13.08 -10.61
N VAL A 43 -15.56 -12.54 -11.20
CA VAL A 43 -16.95 -12.95 -11.00
C VAL A 43 -17.53 -13.38 -12.35
N MET A 44 -18.22 -14.52 -12.37
CA MET A 44 -18.95 -14.97 -13.54
C MET A 44 -20.23 -14.14 -13.71
N HIS A 45 -20.64 -13.88 -14.94
CA HIS A 45 -21.92 -13.21 -15.23
C HIS A 45 -23.09 -14.09 -14.76
N ASP A 46 -24.12 -13.51 -14.14
CA ASP A 46 -25.22 -14.25 -13.51
C ASP A 46 -25.88 -15.29 -14.44
N LEU A 47 -26.21 -14.90 -15.67
CA LEU A 47 -26.79 -15.80 -16.67
C LEU A 47 -25.88 -16.97 -17.03
N LEU A 48 -24.56 -16.73 -17.12
CA LEU A 48 -23.58 -17.79 -17.38
C LEU A 48 -23.40 -18.70 -16.17
N HIS A 49 -23.47 -18.13 -14.98
CA HIS A 49 -23.44 -18.89 -13.73
C HIS A 49 -24.65 -19.84 -13.64
N ASP A 50 -25.86 -19.34 -13.89
CA ASP A 50 -27.09 -20.15 -13.86
C ASP A 50 -27.06 -21.24 -14.93
N LEU A 51 -26.58 -20.93 -16.14
CA LEU A 51 -26.40 -21.92 -17.21
C LEU A 51 -25.38 -22.99 -16.80
N ALA A 52 -24.26 -22.60 -16.19
CA ALA A 52 -23.24 -23.52 -15.71
C ALA A 52 -23.79 -24.46 -14.62
N ILE A 53 -24.58 -23.95 -13.68
CA ILE A 53 -25.27 -24.76 -12.66
C ILE A 53 -26.23 -25.74 -13.30
N PHE A 54 -27.04 -25.28 -14.26
CA PHE A 54 -28.00 -26.12 -14.98
C PHE A 54 -27.31 -27.26 -15.74
N LEU A 55 -26.25 -26.95 -16.49
CA LEU A 55 -25.47 -27.94 -17.24
C LEU A 55 -24.71 -28.94 -16.34
N ALA A 56 -24.21 -28.46 -15.20
CA ALA A 56 -23.50 -29.30 -14.23
C ALA A 56 -24.41 -30.32 -13.53
N GLY A 57 -25.70 -30.03 -13.40
CA GLY A 57 -26.71 -30.92 -12.85
C GLY A 57 -26.31 -31.53 -11.50
N ASP A 58 -26.44 -32.87 -11.36
CA ASP A 58 -26.16 -33.61 -10.13
C ASP A 58 -24.66 -33.77 -9.80
N PHE A 59 -23.78 -33.41 -10.75
CA PHE A 59 -22.32 -33.50 -10.54
C PHE A 59 -21.73 -32.39 -9.71
N TYR A 60 -22.42 -31.22 -9.60
CA TYR A 60 -22.01 -30.08 -8.82
C TYR A 60 -22.95 -29.85 -7.63
N CYS A 61 -22.36 -29.51 -6.47
CA CYS A 61 -23.10 -29.17 -5.27
C CYS A 61 -22.44 -28.01 -4.54
N ARG A 62 -23.22 -26.96 -4.26
CA ARG A 62 -22.83 -25.82 -3.41
C ARG A 62 -23.62 -25.92 -2.12
N LEU A 63 -22.91 -25.87 -0.98
CA LEU A 63 -23.51 -26.20 0.31
C LEU A 63 -24.51 -25.16 0.84
N GLU A 64 -24.39 -23.93 0.42
CA GLU A 64 -25.28 -22.82 0.83
C GLU A 64 -26.67 -22.93 0.20
N GLU A 65 -26.78 -23.57 -0.93
CA GLU A 65 -28.01 -23.74 -1.71
C GLU A 65 -28.86 -24.94 -1.21
N LEU A 66 -28.31 -25.74 -0.31
CA LEU A 66 -29.02 -26.88 0.25
C LEU A 66 -29.97 -26.44 1.38
N GLY A 67 -31.21 -26.13 1.04
CA GLY A 67 -32.31 -26.06 2.01
C GLY A 67 -32.47 -27.38 2.77
N GLU A 68 -33.08 -27.34 3.96
CA GLU A 68 -33.24 -28.54 4.83
C GLU A 68 -34.00 -29.72 4.18
N GLN A 69 -34.63 -29.54 3.02
CA GLN A 69 -35.53 -30.49 2.35
C GLN A 69 -35.03 -31.06 1.01
N GLU A 70 -33.89 -30.62 0.47
CA GLU A 70 -33.44 -31.19 -0.81
C GLU A 70 -32.73 -32.55 -0.65
N LYS A 71 -33.19 -33.55 -1.41
CA LYS A 71 -32.57 -34.86 -1.56
C LYS A 71 -31.13 -34.68 -2.09
N LYS A 72 -30.17 -35.07 -1.30
CA LYS A 72 -28.75 -34.90 -1.61
C LYS A 72 -28.34 -35.73 -2.82
N LYS A 73 -27.67 -35.09 -3.74
CA LYS A 73 -27.29 -35.63 -5.05
C LYS A 73 -26.24 -36.74 -4.87
N ALA A 74 -26.63 -38.01 -5.11
CA ALA A 74 -25.78 -39.18 -4.93
C ALA A 74 -24.56 -39.25 -5.86
N LEU A 75 -24.55 -38.47 -6.97
CA LEU A 75 -23.51 -38.46 -8.01
C LEU A 75 -22.57 -37.29 -7.95
N THR A 76 -22.53 -36.51 -6.84
CA THR A 76 -21.71 -35.32 -6.70
C THR A 76 -20.23 -35.63 -6.93
N ARG A 77 -19.61 -34.93 -7.89
CA ARG A 77 -18.17 -34.98 -8.18
C ARG A 77 -17.42 -33.72 -7.71
N HIS A 78 -18.10 -32.59 -7.68
CA HIS A 78 -17.54 -31.28 -7.35
C HIS A 78 -18.36 -30.66 -6.23
N LEU A 79 -17.70 -30.38 -5.11
CA LEU A 79 -18.32 -29.86 -3.91
C LEU A 79 -17.64 -28.56 -3.50
N SER A 80 -18.42 -27.50 -3.24
CA SER A 80 -17.89 -26.21 -2.78
C SER A 80 -18.71 -25.65 -1.61
N HIS A 81 -18.04 -24.86 -0.78
CA HIS A 81 -18.65 -24.05 0.27
C HIS A 81 -18.03 -22.66 0.25
N VAL A 82 -18.83 -21.60 0.39
CA VAL A 82 -18.32 -20.22 0.56
C VAL A 82 -18.77 -19.76 1.94
N PRO A 83 -17.87 -19.59 2.90
CA PRO A 83 -18.24 -19.11 4.23
C PRO A 83 -18.68 -17.64 4.16
N TYR A 84 -19.95 -17.36 4.42
CA TYR A 84 -20.52 -16.00 4.48
C TYR A 84 -20.00 -15.17 5.66
N ARG A 85 -19.51 -15.84 6.71
CA ARG A 85 -18.91 -15.22 7.90
C ARG A 85 -17.74 -16.06 8.42
N TRP A 86 -16.74 -15.42 8.96
CA TRP A 86 -15.50 -15.99 9.53
C TRP A 86 -15.71 -17.01 10.67
N PHE A 87 -16.96 -17.24 11.14
CA PHE A 87 -17.30 -18.09 12.27
C PHE A 87 -18.43 -19.09 11.99
N ASP A 88 -18.73 -19.40 10.72
CA ASP A 88 -19.82 -20.32 10.42
C ASP A 88 -19.36 -21.79 10.50
N HIS A 89 -19.66 -22.45 11.64
CA HIS A 89 -19.35 -23.87 11.90
C HIS A 89 -20.39 -24.85 11.29
N THR A 90 -21.16 -24.42 10.29
CA THR A 90 -22.23 -25.26 9.70
C THR A 90 -21.70 -26.40 8.83
N SER A 91 -20.40 -26.45 8.52
CA SER A 91 -19.78 -27.49 7.70
C SER A 91 -19.88 -28.89 8.27
N SER A 92 -20.06 -29.05 9.60
CA SER A 92 -20.18 -30.36 10.25
C SER A 92 -21.47 -31.13 9.92
N LYS A 93 -22.52 -30.45 9.46
CA LYS A 93 -23.82 -31.05 9.09
C LYS A 93 -23.83 -31.69 7.70
N VAL A 94 -22.88 -31.34 6.84
CA VAL A 94 -22.85 -31.68 5.41
C VAL A 94 -22.81 -33.19 5.15
N PHE A 95 -22.09 -33.92 6.00
CA PHE A 95 -21.84 -35.36 5.77
C PHE A 95 -22.79 -36.30 6.52
N LYS A 96 -23.90 -35.80 7.03
CA LYS A 96 -24.97 -36.67 7.60
C LYS A 96 -25.87 -37.29 6.52
N SER A 97 -25.52 -37.15 5.24
CA SER A 97 -26.40 -37.46 4.12
C SER A 97 -25.88 -38.54 3.16
N ASP A 98 -26.74 -38.92 2.23
CA ASP A 98 -26.61 -39.96 1.20
C ASP A 98 -25.54 -39.73 0.14
N MET A 99 -24.72 -38.70 0.25
CA MET A 99 -23.63 -38.41 -0.66
C MET A 99 -22.55 -39.50 -0.58
N LYS A 100 -22.20 -40.08 -1.74
CA LYS A 100 -21.16 -41.13 -1.84
C LYS A 100 -19.79 -40.50 -2.01
N PRO A 101 -18.93 -40.48 -0.97
CA PRO A 101 -17.59 -39.85 -1.02
C PRO A 101 -16.69 -40.41 -2.13
N GLU A 102 -16.98 -41.64 -2.57
CA GLU A 102 -16.19 -42.37 -3.58
C GLU A 102 -16.20 -41.66 -4.96
N TYR A 103 -17.22 -40.86 -5.28
CA TYR A 103 -17.33 -40.18 -6.56
C TYR A 103 -16.68 -38.76 -6.56
N LEU A 104 -16.33 -38.24 -5.36
CA LEU A 104 -15.83 -36.89 -5.23
C LEU A 104 -14.44 -36.72 -5.88
N ARG A 105 -14.30 -35.71 -6.77
CA ARG A 105 -13.06 -35.34 -7.44
C ARG A 105 -12.52 -34.01 -6.95
N THR A 106 -13.42 -33.04 -6.64
CA THR A 106 -13.06 -31.69 -6.19
C THR A 106 -13.79 -31.36 -4.90
N SER A 107 -13.06 -30.81 -3.92
CA SER A 107 -13.63 -30.24 -2.70
C SER A 107 -12.99 -28.90 -2.39
N LEU A 108 -13.80 -27.83 -2.33
CA LEU A 108 -13.34 -26.45 -2.10
C LEU A 108 -13.94 -25.89 -0.81
N TYR A 109 -13.08 -25.43 0.08
CA TYR A 109 -13.43 -24.74 1.35
C TYR A 109 -14.26 -25.57 2.35
N ILE A 110 -14.03 -26.88 2.40
CA ILE A 110 -14.71 -27.78 3.35
C ILE A 110 -13.72 -28.28 4.39
N ASP A 111 -13.67 -27.60 5.53
CA ASP A 111 -12.64 -27.80 6.56
C ASP A 111 -12.79 -29.14 7.30
N ASP A 112 -14.00 -29.67 7.43
CA ASP A 112 -14.31 -30.93 8.18
C ASP A 112 -14.23 -32.21 7.33
N LEU A 113 -13.78 -32.13 6.06
CA LEU A 113 -13.76 -33.26 5.14
C LEU A 113 -12.92 -34.44 5.68
N LEU A 114 -11.78 -34.13 6.30
CA LEU A 114 -10.83 -35.13 6.80
C LEU A 114 -10.93 -35.43 8.31
N SER A 115 -11.87 -34.85 9.03
CA SER A 115 -12.01 -34.96 10.48
C SER A 115 -12.18 -36.42 10.93
N LYS A 116 -12.82 -37.29 10.13
CA LYS A 116 -12.98 -38.71 10.41
C LYS A 116 -12.03 -39.56 9.56
N LYS A 117 -11.11 -40.29 10.19
CA LYS A 117 -10.14 -41.19 9.52
C LYS A 117 -10.78 -42.18 8.53
N SER A 118 -12.00 -42.67 8.82
CA SER A 118 -12.77 -43.58 7.96
C SER A 118 -13.23 -42.94 6.66
N ARG A 119 -13.37 -41.61 6.62
CA ARG A 119 -13.84 -40.87 5.45
C ARG A 119 -12.75 -40.72 4.41
N ALA A 120 -11.52 -40.42 4.84
CA ALA A 120 -10.36 -40.26 3.94
C ALA A 120 -10.12 -41.50 3.06
N SER A 121 -10.37 -42.74 3.60
CA SER A 121 -10.21 -43.97 2.83
C SER A 121 -11.29 -44.18 1.76
N LYS A 122 -12.40 -43.44 1.83
CA LYS A 122 -13.48 -43.47 0.83
C LYS A 122 -13.29 -42.44 -0.28
N LEU A 123 -12.50 -41.39 -0.06
CA LEU A 123 -12.22 -40.33 -1.03
C LEU A 123 -11.16 -40.75 -2.09
N LYS A 124 -11.34 -41.91 -2.68
CA LYS A 124 -10.32 -42.55 -3.54
C LYS A 124 -9.95 -41.77 -4.79
N TYR A 125 -10.90 -40.99 -5.34
CA TYR A 125 -10.71 -40.29 -6.63
C TYR A 125 -10.55 -38.78 -6.48
N LEU A 126 -10.36 -38.27 -5.27
CA LEU A 126 -10.20 -36.83 -5.03
C LEU A 126 -8.90 -36.34 -5.67
N ARG A 127 -9.01 -35.32 -6.54
CA ARG A 127 -7.90 -34.70 -7.27
C ARG A 127 -7.59 -33.28 -6.79
N VAL A 128 -8.62 -32.53 -6.41
CA VAL A 128 -8.53 -31.13 -5.98
C VAL A 128 -9.09 -30.98 -4.60
N LEU A 129 -8.29 -30.41 -3.69
CA LEU A 129 -8.68 -30.15 -2.30
C LEU A 129 -8.21 -28.75 -1.88
N SER A 130 -9.15 -27.95 -1.37
CA SER A 130 -8.87 -26.64 -0.80
C SER A 130 -9.58 -26.50 0.55
N PHE A 131 -8.88 -25.94 1.54
CA PHE A 131 -9.42 -25.61 2.85
C PHE A 131 -9.61 -24.11 2.99
N GLY A 132 -10.62 -23.67 3.76
CA GLY A 132 -10.83 -22.26 4.10
C GLY A 132 -10.06 -21.86 5.36
N GLN A 133 -10.15 -22.70 6.38
CA GLN A 133 -9.48 -22.50 7.67
C GLN A 133 -9.16 -23.84 8.31
N LEU A 134 -7.88 -24.11 8.57
CA LEU A 134 -7.44 -25.35 9.17
C LEU A 134 -6.31 -25.08 10.17
N TYR A 135 -6.37 -25.73 11.34
CA TYR A 135 -5.34 -25.64 12.38
C TYR A 135 -4.37 -26.82 12.34
N VAL A 136 -4.86 -28.00 11.96
CA VAL A 136 -4.06 -29.23 11.89
C VAL A 136 -4.47 -30.03 10.67
N LEU A 137 -3.52 -30.33 9.79
CA LEU A 137 -3.74 -31.26 8.67
C LEU A 137 -3.56 -32.67 9.18
N PRO A 138 -4.61 -33.56 9.16
CA PRO A 138 -4.53 -34.88 9.72
C PRO A 138 -3.70 -35.86 8.87
N ASP A 139 -3.08 -36.87 9.49
CA ASP A 139 -2.29 -37.90 8.80
C ASP A 139 -3.08 -38.68 7.73
N SER A 140 -4.42 -38.68 7.84
CA SER A 140 -5.28 -39.28 6.84
C SER A 140 -5.18 -38.67 5.44
N ILE A 141 -4.56 -37.48 5.31
CA ILE A 141 -4.26 -36.85 4.01
C ILE A 141 -3.46 -37.79 3.10
N GLY A 142 -2.49 -38.51 3.65
CA GLY A 142 -1.63 -39.44 2.91
C GLY A 142 -2.37 -40.62 2.23
N LYS A 143 -3.67 -40.82 2.49
CA LYS A 143 -4.51 -41.80 1.81
C LYS A 143 -5.08 -41.31 0.48
N LEU A 144 -5.00 -40.00 0.20
CA LEU A 144 -5.57 -39.38 -1.01
C LEU A 144 -4.58 -39.47 -2.19
N ILE A 145 -4.16 -40.66 -2.55
CA ILE A 145 -3.06 -40.92 -3.52
C ILE A 145 -3.29 -40.32 -4.93
N HIS A 146 -4.54 -40.01 -5.28
CA HIS A 146 -4.87 -39.35 -6.57
C HIS A 146 -4.92 -37.84 -6.50
N LEU A 147 -4.63 -37.24 -5.33
CA LEU A 147 -4.64 -35.78 -5.17
C LEU A 147 -3.53 -35.16 -6.01
N ARG A 148 -3.90 -34.14 -6.79
CA ARG A 148 -3.00 -33.37 -7.66
C ARG A 148 -2.85 -31.91 -7.23
N TYR A 149 -3.88 -31.36 -6.62
CA TYR A 149 -3.91 -29.98 -6.16
C TYR A 149 -4.35 -29.91 -4.70
N LEU A 150 -3.51 -29.32 -3.85
CA LEU A 150 -3.80 -29.06 -2.45
C LEU A 150 -3.57 -27.58 -2.13
N ASN A 151 -4.63 -26.90 -1.70
CA ASN A 151 -4.56 -25.50 -1.29
C ASN A 151 -4.89 -25.36 0.20
N LEU A 152 -3.92 -24.86 0.95
CA LEU A 152 -3.96 -24.59 2.39
C LEU A 152 -3.75 -23.11 2.69
N SER A 153 -3.95 -22.21 1.70
CA SER A 153 -3.69 -20.77 1.84
C SER A 153 -4.41 -20.17 3.03
N GLY A 154 -3.69 -19.39 3.85
CA GLY A 154 -4.26 -18.71 5.02
C GLY A 154 -4.59 -19.62 6.21
N CYS A 155 -4.31 -20.93 6.12
CA CYS A 155 -4.53 -21.85 7.23
C CYS A 155 -3.53 -21.61 8.38
N SER A 156 -3.99 -21.78 9.60
CA SER A 156 -3.19 -21.60 10.83
C SER A 156 -2.43 -22.88 11.24
N ILE A 157 -1.86 -23.58 10.26
CA ILE A 157 -1.15 -24.85 10.45
C ILE A 157 0.28 -24.58 10.89
N GLY A 158 0.72 -25.20 12.00
CA GLY A 158 2.09 -25.11 12.48
C GLY A 158 3.05 -26.12 11.82
N ARG A 159 2.55 -27.29 11.47
CA ARG A 159 3.32 -28.40 10.85
C ARG A 159 2.46 -29.19 9.88
N LEU A 160 3.09 -29.69 8.82
CA LEU A 160 2.48 -30.65 7.91
C LEU A 160 2.86 -32.08 8.33
N PRO A 161 1.96 -33.07 8.20
CA PRO A 161 2.26 -34.46 8.54
C PRO A 161 3.20 -35.10 7.51
N GLU A 162 4.07 -36.02 7.95
CA GLU A 162 4.97 -36.77 7.04
C GLU A 162 4.18 -37.61 6.02
N SER A 163 2.96 -38.00 6.33
CA SER A 163 2.09 -38.75 5.43
C SER A 163 1.70 -37.98 4.17
N LEU A 164 1.82 -36.62 4.17
CA LEU A 164 1.67 -35.79 2.97
C LEU A 164 2.60 -36.25 1.84
N CYS A 165 3.79 -36.74 2.19
CA CYS A 165 4.80 -37.20 1.24
C CYS A 165 4.40 -38.49 0.50
N ASN A 166 3.29 -39.14 0.85
CA ASN A 166 2.71 -40.26 0.12
C ASN A 166 1.88 -39.84 -1.11
N LEU A 167 1.64 -38.54 -1.27
CA LEU A 167 0.87 -37.97 -2.39
C LEU A 167 1.73 -37.84 -3.65
N TYR A 168 2.27 -38.92 -4.16
CA TYR A 168 3.22 -38.90 -5.30
C TYR A 168 2.64 -38.30 -6.60
N ASN A 169 1.29 -38.19 -6.73
CA ASN A 169 0.61 -37.52 -7.84
C ASN A 169 0.41 -36.03 -7.64
N LEU A 170 0.79 -35.46 -6.47
CA LEU A 170 0.61 -34.05 -6.19
C LEU A 170 1.43 -33.18 -7.14
N GLN A 171 0.76 -32.27 -7.84
CA GLN A 171 1.34 -31.34 -8.82
C GLN A 171 1.45 -29.93 -8.23
N THR A 172 0.49 -29.51 -7.44
CA THR A 172 0.41 -28.16 -6.86
C THR A 172 0.16 -28.23 -5.37
N LEU A 173 1.01 -27.58 -4.58
CA LEU A 173 0.86 -27.39 -3.15
C LEU A 173 0.95 -25.90 -2.83
N ILE A 174 -0.15 -25.29 -2.37
CA ILE A 174 -0.22 -23.87 -2.01
C ILE A 174 -0.31 -23.72 -0.50
N LEU A 175 0.70 -23.06 0.08
CA LEU A 175 0.84 -22.78 1.51
C LEU A 175 0.92 -21.27 1.78
N TYR A 176 0.47 -20.45 0.81
CA TYR A 176 0.49 -18.99 0.90
C TYR A 176 -0.17 -18.47 2.17
N GLN A 177 0.49 -17.57 2.90
CA GLN A 177 0.01 -17.01 4.16
C GLN A 177 -0.22 -18.03 5.30
N CYS A 178 0.34 -19.24 5.26
CA CYS A 178 0.38 -20.13 6.42
C CYS A 178 1.42 -19.59 7.44
N ARG A 179 1.08 -18.53 8.15
CA ARG A 179 2.00 -17.75 9.00
C ARG A 179 2.60 -18.52 10.18
N PHE A 180 1.98 -19.61 10.59
CA PHE A 180 2.45 -20.45 11.70
C PHE A 180 3.27 -21.64 11.23
N LEU A 181 3.37 -21.87 9.90
CA LEU A 181 4.13 -22.99 9.35
C LEU A 181 5.62 -22.71 9.44
N THR A 182 6.32 -23.47 10.28
CA THR A 182 7.77 -23.32 10.53
C THR A 182 8.61 -24.40 9.88
N MET A 183 8.05 -25.56 9.56
CA MET A 183 8.75 -26.70 9.02
C MET A 183 7.92 -27.46 7.97
N LEU A 184 8.59 -27.94 6.93
CA LEU A 184 8.04 -28.89 5.97
C LEU A 184 8.43 -30.32 6.31
N PRO A 185 7.67 -31.34 5.86
CA PRO A 185 8.04 -32.74 6.04
C PRO A 185 9.37 -33.10 5.40
N ASN A 186 10.18 -33.93 6.04
CA ASN A 186 11.47 -34.34 5.50
C ASN A 186 11.36 -35.17 4.21
N GLY A 187 10.24 -35.85 4.03
CA GLY A 187 9.97 -36.67 2.84
C GLY A 187 9.53 -35.90 1.60
N MET A 188 9.54 -34.55 1.57
CA MET A 188 9.08 -33.73 0.42
C MET A 188 9.71 -34.14 -0.92
N HIS A 189 10.96 -34.60 -0.93
CA HIS A 189 11.65 -35.09 -2.14
C HIS A 189 10.96 -36.29 -2.81
N LYS A 190 10.00 -36.97 -2.15
CA LYS A 190 9.18 -38.06 -2.71
C LYS A 190 8.06 -37.57 -3.62
N LEU A 191 7.71 -36.29 -3.55
CA LEU A 191 6.66 -35.69 -4.37
C LEU A 191 7.18 -35.39 -5.78
N VAL A 192 7.57 -36.42 -6.51
CA VAL A 192 8.31 -36.32 -7.79
C VAL A 192 7.53 -35.61 -8.90
N ASN A 193 6.19 -35.53 -8.81
CA ASN A 193 5.35 -34.83 -9.76
C ASN A 193 5.02 -33.40 -9.36
N LEU A 194 5.58 -32.89 -8.24
CA LEU A 194 5.34 -31.54 -7.79
C LEU A 194 5.95 -30.51 -8.76
N GLN A 195 5.09 -29.64 -9.31
CA GLN A 195 5.43 -28.61 -10.28
C GLN A 195 5.36 -27.21 -9.66
N HIS A 196 4.41 -27.00 -8.74
CA HIS A 196 4.21 -25.71 -8.09
C HIS A 196 4.18 -25.87 -6.55
N LEU A 197 5.06 -25.12 -5.88
CA LEU A 197 5.12 -25.04 -4.42
C LEU A 197 5.16 -23.56 -4.02
N ASP A 198 4.05 -23.02 -3.49
CA ASP A 198 3.95 -21.65 -2.99
C ASP A 198 4.14 -21.59 -1.47
N LEU A 199 5.26 -21.04 -1.03
CA LEU A 199 5.64 -20.87 0.37
C LEU A 199 5.64 -19.41 0.83
N ARG A 200 5.19 -18.48 0.00
CA ARG A 200 5.22 -17.05 0.33
C ARG A 200 4.41 -16.73 1.58
N LYS A 201 4.93 -15.83 2.39
CA LYS A 201 4.33 -15.39 3.66
C LYS A 201 4.11 -16.54 4.67
N THR A 202 4.93 -17.58 4.61
CA THR A 202 5.10 -18.54 5.71
C THR A 202 6.20 -18.08 6.67
N SER A 203 6.27 -18.71 7.85
CA SER A 203 7.37 -18.51 8.82
C SER A 203 8.40 -19.65 8.77
N LEU A 204 8.61 -20.21 7.57
CA LEU A 204 9.49 -21.36 7.39
C LEU A 204 10.92 -21.04 7.85
N GLU A 205 11.45 -21.89 8.72
CA GLU A 205 12.80 -21.71 9.27
C GLU A 205 13.88 -22.22 8.35
N GLU A 206 13.64 -23.35 7.65
CA GLU A 206 14.57 -23.96 6.71
C GLU A 206 13.85 -24.83 5.69
N MET A 207 14.47 -25.04 4.54
CA MET A 207 13.98 -26.00 3.55
C MET A 207 14.19 -27.45 4.02
N PRO A 208 13.35 -28.40 3.59
CA PRO A 208 13.57 -29.82 3.86
C PRO A 208 14.77 -30.34 3.08
N ARG A 209 15.41 -31.38 3.63
CA ARG A 209 16.59 -32.00 3.02
C ARG A 209 16.28 -32.61 1.66
N GLY A 210 17.19 -32.42 0.71
CA GLY A 210 17.10 -33.04 -0.62
C GLY A 210 16.00 -32.47 -1.50
N ILE A 211 15.60 -31.23 -1.31
CA ILE A 211 14.61 -30.53 -2.16
C ILE A 211 15.09 -30.43 -3.62
N SER A 212 16.41 -30.40 -3.85
CA SER A 212 17.06 -30.41 -5.17
C SER A 212 16.74 -31.64 -6.03
N LYS A 213 16.20 -32.71 -5.43
CA LYS A 213 15.73 -33.90 -6.16
C LYS A 213 14.45 -33.65 -6.97
N LEU A 214 13.71 -32.57 -6.66
CA LEU A 214 12.52 -32.15 -7.38
C LEU A 214 12.88 -31.33 -8.64
N LYS A 215 13.60 -31.95 -9.59
CA LYS A 215 14.17 -31.28 -10.78
C LYS A 215 13.13 -30.72 -11.76
N HIS A 216 11.87 -31.17 -11.67
CA HIS A 216 10.76 -30.77 -12.53
C HIS A 216 9.86 -29.72 -11.90
N MET A 217 10.37 -28.94 -10.93
CA MET A 217 9.61 -27.90 -10.23
C MET A 217 10.03 -26.51 -10.76
N PRO A 218 9.38 -25.95 -11.79
CA PRO A 218 9.69 -24.63 -12.32
C PRO A 218 9.17 -23.51 -11.40
N ILE A 219 8.11 -23.75 -10.64
CA ILE A 219 7.48 -22.74 -9.79
C ILE A 219 7.76 -23.07 -8.33
N LEU A 220 8.81 -22.46 -7.81
CA LEU A 220 9.12 -22.36 -6.40
C LEU A 220 9.36 -20.89 -6.10
N ASP A 221 8.55 -20.30 -5.26
CA ASP A 221 8.61 -18.85 -4.99
C ASP A 221 9.56 -18.48 -3.84
N TYR A 222 10.02 -19.47 -3.07
CA TYR A 222 10.67 -19.23 -1.79
C TYR A 222 11.69 -20.31 -1.44
N PHE A 223 12.84 -19.92 -0.90
CA PHE A 223 13.86 -20.81 -0.38
C PHE A 223 14.42 -20.29 0.95
N ALA A 224 14.18 -21.00 2.06
CA ALA A 224 14.81 -20.73 3.36
C ALA A 224 16.09 -21.55 3.50
N VAL A 225 17.23 -20.89 3.53
CA VAL A 225 18.54 -21.55 3.66
C VAL A 225 18.66 -22.20 5.04
N GLY A 226 18.89 -23.51 5.07
CA GLY A 226 19.15 -24.26 6.28
C GLY A 226 20.60 -24.12 6.76
N LYS A 227 20.88 -24.70 7.94
CA LYS A 227 22.21 -24.66 8.57
C LYS A 227 23.13 -25.80 8.18
N HIS A 228 22.59 -26.84 7.56
CA HIS A 228 23.30 -28.06 7.19
C HIS A 228 23.56 -28.12 5.69
N GLU A 229 24.55 -28.89 5.26
CA GLU A 229 24.87 -29.03 3.85
C GLU A 229 23.71 -29.59 3.02
N ASP A 230 22.94 -30.51 3.57
CA ASP A 230 21.81 -31.16 2.89
C ASP A 230 20.50 -30.36 2.89
N ASN A 231 20.47 -29.14 3.45
CA ASN A 231 19.39 -28.15 3.33
C ASN A 231 19.89 -26.71 3.17
N GLY A 232 21.18 -26.53 2.90
CA GLY A 232 21.84 -25.26 2.67
C GLY A 232 21.59 -24.70 1.26
N ILE A 233 22.26 -23.57 0.95
CA ILE A 233 22.11 -22.86 -0.32
C ILE A 233 22.55 -23.71 -1.55
N GLN A 234 23.39 -24.72 -1.37
CA GLN A 234 23.81 -25.64 -2.43
C GLN A 234 22.64 -26.49 -2.97
N GLU A 235 21.63 -26.79 -2.16
CA GLU A 235 20.41 -27.46 -2.61
C GLU A 235 19.66 -26.63 -3.66
N PHE A 236 19.68 -25.30 -3.51
CA PHE A 236 19.15 -24.39 -4.51
C PHE A 236 19.85 -24.51 -5.88
N GLY A 237 21.16 -24.75 -5.88
CA GLY A 237 21.93 -24.98 -7.09
C GLY A 237 21.46 -26.18 -7.92
N GLY A 238 20.86 -27.19 -7.27
CA GLY A 238 20.27 -28.36 -7.89
C GLY A 238 18.91 -28.18 -8.58
N LEU A 239 18.30 -26.97 -8.50
CA LEU A 239 17.02 -26.60 -9.11
C LEU A 239 17.24 -25.73 -10.35
N PRO A 240 17.44 -26.26 -11.56
CA PRO A 240 17.90 -25.49 -12.72
C PRO A 240 16.79 -24.63 -13.37
N ASN A 241 15.52 -25.09 -13.33
CA ASN A 241 14.42 -24.55 -14.13
C ASN A 241 13.49 -23.61 -13.35
N LEU A 242 14.05 -22.80 -12.44
CA LEU A 242 13.24 -21.84 -11.66
C LEU A 242 12.90 -20.61 -12.49
N GLU A 243 11.64 -20.15 -12.38
CA GLU A 243 11.09 -19.08 -13.18
C GLU A 243 10.36 -18.01 -12.32
N GLY A 244 10.26 -16.79 -12.84
CA GLY A 244 9.42 -15.73 -12.32
C GLY A 244 9.98 -15.05 -11.08
N SER A 245 9.21 -15.02 -9.99
CA SER A 245 9.58 -14.32 -8.74
C SER A 245 10.15 -15.30 -7.72
N PHE A 246 11.28 -14.95 -7.12
CA PHE A 246 11.98 -15.83 -6.19
C PHE A 246 12.49 -15.11 -4.95
N GLU A 247 12.29 -15.70 -3.76
CA GLU A 247 12.77 -15.19 -2.48
C GLU A 247 13.78 -16.17 -1.85
N ILE A 248 15.01 -15.74 -1.60
CA ILE A 248 15.98 -16.49 -0.80
C ILE A 248 16.10 -15.83 0.57
N LYS A 249 15.75 -16.56 1.60
CA LYS A 249 15.80 -16.08 2.99
C LYS A 249 16.79 -16.85 3.84
N LYS A 250 17.09 -16.31 5.01
CA LYS A 250 18.05 -16.89 5.95
C LYS A 250 19.48 -16.98 5.37
N LEU A 251 19.86 -16.01 4.57
CA LEU A 251 21.19 -15.93 3.99
C LEU A 251 22.31 -15.79 5.03
N GLU A 252 21.99 -15.47 6.29
CA GLU A 252 22.93 -15.54 7.42
C GLU A 252 23.46 -16.97 7.67
N ASN A 253 22.79 -18.00 7.15
CA ASN A 253 23.24 -19.40 7.24
C ASN A 253 24.27 -19.77 6.16
N VAL A 254 24.53 -18.91 5.19
CA VAL A 254 25.63 -19.06 4.22
C VAL A 254 26.91 -18.55 4.87
N VAL A 255 27.81 -19.44 5.25
CA VAL A 255 29.00 -19.10 6.06
C VAL A 255 30.26 -18.90 5.26
N ASP A 256 30.33 -19.44 4.04
CA ASP A 256 31.48 -19.29 3.17
C ASP A 256 31.12 -19.08 1.68
N VAL A 257 32.13 -18.64 0.91
CA VAL A 257 32.02 -18.30 -0.50
C VAL A 257 31.74 -19.50 -1.39
N SER A 258 32.22 -20.70 -1.01
CA SER A 258 32.04 -21.91 -1.80
C SER A 258 30.58 -22.36 -1.80
N GLN A 259 29.88 -22.20 -0.66
CA GLN A 259 28.46 -22.44 -0.55
C GLN A 259 27.67 -21.48 -1.45
N ALA A 260 27.99 -20.17 -1.43
CA ALA A 260 27.35 -19.19 -2.28
C ALA A 260 27.51 -19.49 -3.77
N ARG A 261 28.72 -19.88 -4.18
CA ARG A 261 29.04 -20.30 -5.56
C ARG A 261 28.22 -21.51 -5.99
N SER A 262 27.98 -22.46 -5.07
CA SER A 262 27.19 -23.67 -5.33
C SER A 262 25.74 -23.40 -5.64
N ALA A 263 25.22 -22.22 -5.30
CA ALA A 263 23.86 -21.78 -5.65
C ALA A 263 23.64 -21.60 -7.16
N ARG A 264 24.72 -21.40 -7.95
CA ARG A 264 24.68 -21.23 -9.42
C ARG A 264 23.67 -20.19 -9.89
N MET A 265 23.66 -19.02 -9.24
CA MET A 265 22.68 -17.97 -9.51
C MET A 265 22.72 -17.45 -10.95
N LEU A 266 23.91 -17.38 -11.56
CA LEU A 266 24.07 -16.94 -12.96
C LEU A 266 23.40 -17.87 -13.98
N GLU A 267 23.18 -19.15 -13.63
CA GLU A 267 22.55 -20.13 -14.51
C GLU A 267 21.01 -20.06 -14.50
N LYS A 268 20.41 -19.28 -13.59
CA LYS A 268 18.96 -19.15 -13.39
C LYS A 268 18.35 -18.05 -14.30
N ASN A 269 18.34 -18.29 -15.60
CA ASN A 269 18.04 -17.27 -16.63
C ASN A 269 16.58 -16.82 -16.67
N HIS A 270 15.66 -17.55 -16.04
CA HIS A 270 14.22 -17.29 -16.07
C HIS A 270 13.70 -16.62 -14.80
N ILE A 271 14.58 -16.23 -13.86
CA ILE A 271 14.20 -15.46 -12.69
C ILE A 271 14.09 -13.98 -13.07
N ASP A 272 12.88 -13.43 -13.02
CA ASP A 272 12.59 -12.03 -13.29
C ASP A 272 12.73 -11.13 -12.06
N LYS A 273 12.37 -11.66 -10.88
CA LYS A 273 12.36 -10.93 -9.61
C LYS A 273 13.09 -11.74 -8.55
N LEU A 274 14.04 -11.10 -7.89
CA LEU A 274 14.86 -11.73 -6.86
C LEU A 274 14.83 -10.93 -5.57
N LEU A 275 14.51 -11.62 -4.46
CA LEU A 275 14.67 -11.10 -3.11
C LEU A 275 15.75 -11.92 -2.39
N LEU A 276 16.76 -11.22 -1.86
CA LEU A 276 17.82 -11.76 -1.01
C LEU A 276 17.65 -11.21 0.41
N GLU A 277 17.32 -12.07 1.39
CA GLU A 277 17.01 -11.64 2.76
C GLU A 277 17.91 -12.28 3.81
N TRP A 278 18.53 -11.44 4.63
CA TRP A 278 19.18 -11.78 5.89
C TRP A 278 18.23 -11.44 7.05
N SER A 279 18.14 -12.32 8.04
CA SER A 279 17.30 -12.07 9.21
C SER A 279 17.84 -10.93 10.07
N SER A 280 16.95 -10.21 10.72
CA SER A 280 17.30 -9.08 11.60
C SER A 280 17.99 -9.46 12.92
N GLY A 281 18.14 -10.74 13.24
CA GLY A 281 18.76 -11.21 14.48
C GLY A 281 20.28 -10.91 14.56
N ASN A 282 20.77 -10.69 15.79
CA ASN A 282 22.18 -10.31 16.06
C ASN A 282 23.23 -11.44 15.90
N LYS A 283 22.87 -12.64 15.49
CA LYS A 283 23.82 -13.72 15.29
C LYS A 283 24.56 -13.54 13.95
N MET A 284 25.74 -12.91 14.01
CA MET A 284 26.69 -12.95 12.91
C MET A 284 27.47 -14.27 12.98
N VAL A 285 27.30 -15.09 11.96
CA VAL A 285 28.04 -16.37 11.81
C VAL A 285 29.30 -16.17 10.93
N SER A 286 29.31 -15.16 10.05
CA SER A 286 30.41 -14.88 9.13
C SER A 286 31.15 -13.58 9.47
N LYS A 287 32.44 -13.48 9.10
CA LYS A 287 33.19 -12.23 9.17
C LYS A 287 32.60 -11.21 8.17
N ILE A 288 32.59 -9.92 8.52
CA ILE A 288 32.01 -8.84 7.70
C ILE A 288 32.61 -8.81 6.28
N GLU A 289 33.92 -9.00 6.14
CA GLU A 289 34.63 -9.05 4.86
C GLU A 289 34.11 -10.17 3.94
N THR A 290 33.78 -11.34 4.52
CA THR A 290 33.27 -12.50 3.77
C THR A 290 31.86 -12.26 3.22
N LEU A 291 31.07 -11.38 3.84
CA LEU A 291 29.68 -11.11 3.41
C LEU A 291 29.60 -10.46 2.03
N ARG A 292 30.55 -9.57 1.69
CA ARG A 292 30.62 -8.97 0.36
C ARG A 292 30.93 -10.05 -0.70
N ASP A 293 31.85 -10.96 -0.41
CA ASP A 293 32.19 -12.05 -1.32
C ASP A 293 31.09 -13.09 -1.46
N ILE A 294 30.34 -13.37 -0.38
CA ILE A 294 29.13 -14.19 -0.43
C ILE A 294 28.10 -13.55 -1.37
N LEU A 295 27.79 -12.28 -1.16
CA LEU A 295 26.83 -11.57 -2.01
C LEU A 295 27.34 -11.43 -3.46
N HIS A 296 28.65 -11.29 -3.67
CA HIS A 296 29.26 -11.29 -5.00
C HIS A 296 29.00 -12.61 -5.74
N ASN A 297 29.14 -13.75 -5.06
CA ASN A 297 28.90 -15.07 -5.66
C ASN A 297 27.41 -15.46 -5.75
N LEU A 298 26.51 -14.65 -5.21
CA LEU A 298 25.06 -14.73 -5.41
C LEU A 298 24.57 -13.81 -6.54
N GLN A 299 25.46 -13.34 -7.40
CA GLN A 299 25.13 -12.52 -8.56
C GLN A 299 24.12 -13.22 -9.46
N PRO A 300 22.94 -12.61 -9.74
CA PRO A 300 21.93 -13.16 -10.63
C PRO A 300 22.28 -12.93 -12.10
N HIS A 301 21.55 -13.61 -13.00
CA HIS A 301 21.62 -13.38 -14.43
C HIS A 301 21.24 -11.93 -14.79
N ASN A 302 21.85 -11.35 -15.81
CA ASN A 302 21.65 -9.96 -16.24
C ASN A 302 20.26 -9.65 -16.83
N GLY A 303 19.45 -10.66 -17.09
CA GLY A 303 18.03 -10.53 -17.47
C GLY A 303 17.08 -10.16 -16.33
N LEU A 304 17.57 -10.05 -15.07
CA LEU A 304 16.76 -9.72 -13.91
C LEU A 304 16.05 -8.36 -14.06
N LYS A 305 14.77 -8.32 -13.72
CA LYS A 305 13.92 -7.10 -13.81
C LYS A 305 13.76 -6.39 -12.47
N GLU A 306 13.66 -7.14 -11.37
CA GLU A 306 13.48 -6.56 -10.03
C GLU A 306 14.46 -7.21 -9.04
N LEU A 307 15.18 -6.39 -8.27
CA LEU A 307 16.10 -6.81 -7.22
C LEU A 307 15.69 -6.21 -5.88
N THR A 308 15.57 -7.06 -4.87
CA THR A 308 15.42 -6.62 -3.47
C THR A 308 16.51 -7.26 -2.63
N ILE A 309 17.27 -6.45 -1.91
CA ILE A 309 18.26 -6.90 -0.91
C ILE A 309 17.80 -6.39 0.45
N LYS A 310 17.55 -7.31 1.37
CA LYS A 310 17.00 -6.96 2.69
C LYS A 310 17.86 -7.52 3.83
N GLY A 311 18.19 -6.66 4.79
CA GLY A 311 18.90 -7.05 6.00
C GLY A 311 20.36 -7.43 5.78
N TYR A 312 20.96 -7.05 4.64
CA TYR A 312 22.37 -7.28 4.36
C TYR A 312 23.26 -6.61 5.42
N LYS A 313 24.21 -7.37 5.97
CA LYS A 313 25.03 -6.94 7.11
C LYS A 313 26.44 -6.52 6.73
N GLY A 314 26.81 -6.56 5.46
CA GLY A 314 28.10 -6.05 4.98
C GLY A 314 28.14 -4.53 4.96
N GLU A 315 29.33 -3.96 4.91
CA GLU A 315 29.58 -2.52 4.89
C GLU A 315 29.41 -1.89 3.52
N ARG A 316 29.67 -2.66 2.45
CA ARG A 316 29.60 -2.24 1.05
C ARG A 316 28.97 -3.34 0.19
N PHE A 317 28.32 -2.93 -0.88
CA PHE A 317 27.79 -3.84 -1.90
C PHE A 317 28.90 -4.30 -2.88
N PRO A 318 28.78 -5.48 -3.50
CA PRO A 318 29.63 -5.86 -4.63
C PRO A 318 29.26 -5.08 -5.89
N ASP A 319 30.20 -4.97 -6.81
CA ASP A 319 30.11 -4.09 -7.98
C ASP A 319 29.00 -4.46 -8.97
N TRP A 320 28.54 -5.72 -8.96
CA TRP A 320 27.42 -6.13 -9.81
C TRP A 320 26.08 -5.46 -9.43
N VAL A 321 25.93 -5.03 -8.17
CA VAL A 321 24.72 -4.27 -7.73
C VAL A 321 24.82 -2.86 -8.28
N GLY A 322 24.11 -2.59 -9.37
CA GLY A 322 24.16 -1.32 -10.09
C GLY A 322 24.97 -1.33 -11.37
N HIS A 323 25.54 -2.48 -11.75
CA HIS A 323 26.31 -2.58 -12.99
C HIS A 323 25.43 -2.39 -14.24
N TYR A 324 25.93 -1.62 -15.21
CA TYR A 324 25.20 -1.26 -16.44
C TYR A 324 24.73 -2.45 -17.30
N SER A 325 25.31 -3.64 -17.13
CA SER A 325 24.89 -4.85 -17.86
C SER A 325 23.47 -5.32 -17.51
N TYR A 326 22.89 -4.86 -16.40
CA TYR A 326 21.51 -5.16 -16.04
C TYR A 326 20.51 -4.26 -16.76
N ASN A 327 20.48 -4.35 -18.10
CA ASN A 327 19.68 -3.47 -18.98
C ASN A 327 18.16 -3.60 -18.75
N ASN A 328 17.69 -4.72 -18.22
CA ASN A 328 16.27 -4.99 -17.99
C ASN A 328 15.80 -4.66 -16.57
N MET A 329 16.72 -4.22 -15.70
CA MET A 329 16.39 -3.94 -14.29
C MET A 329 15.58 -2.67 -14.17
N THR A 330 14.31 -2.82 -13.79
CA THR A 330 13.33 -1.73 -13.67
C THR A 330 13.10 -1.30 -12.23
N LYS A 331 13.36 -2.19 -11.26
CA LYS A 331 13.11 -1.90 -9.84
C LYS A 331 14.23 -2.44 -8.96
N VAL A 332 14.75 -1.58 -8.08
CA VAL A 332 15.72 -1.95 -7.03
C VAL A 332 15.20 -1.48 -5.68
N SER A 333 15.29 -2.37 -4.67
CA SER A 333 14.95 -2.06 -3.28
C SER A 333 16.06 -2.55 -2.37
N LEU A 334 16.73 -1.64 -1.68
CA LEU A 334 17.75 -1.93 -0.67
C LEU A 334 17.14 -1.60 0.70
N MET A 335 16.92 -2.63 1.55
CA MET A 335 16.13 -2.47 2.77
C MET A 335 16.87 -3.00 4.00
N SER A 336 16.86 -2.22 5.08
CA SER A 336 17.43 -2.62 6.38
C SER A 336 18.90 -3.05 6.31
N CYS A 337 19.70 -2.41 5.44
CA CYS A 337 21.14 -2.65 5.31
C CYS A 337 21.91 -1.76 6.29
N LYS A 338 21.73 -2.04 7.59
CA LYS A 338 22.11 -1.16 8.70
C LYS A 338 23.60 -0.82 8.80
N ASN A 339 24.48 -1.72 8.38
CA ASN A 339 25.93 -1.53 8.47
C ASN A 339 26.52 -0.85 7.22
N CYS A 340 25.75 -0.75 6.14
CA CYS A 340 26.23 -0.12 4.93
C CYS A 340 26.37 1.40 5.11
N PHE A 341 27.58 1.91 4.85
CA PHE A 341 27.89 3.34 4.91
C PHE A 341 27.99 4.00 3.52
N MET A 342 27.82 3.21 2.45
CA MET A 342 27.91 3.66 1.06
C MET A 342 26.89 2.92 0.18
N LEU A 343 26.28 3.63 -0.76
CA LEU A 343 25.37 3.06 -1.75
C LEU A 343 26.13 2.51 -2.95
N PRO A 344 25.60 1.50 -3.67
CA PRO A 344 26.17 1.05 -4.93
C PRO A 344 25.83 2.03 -6.07
N SER A 345 26.56 1.90 -7.20
CA SER A 345 26.47 2.80 -8.38
C SER A 345 25.19 2.60 -9.21
N LEU A 346 24.03 2.79 -8.58
CA LEU A 346 22.71 2.53 -9.20
C LEU A 346 22.38 3.48 -10.35
N GLY A 347 23.04 4.65 -10.43
CA GLY A 347 22.85 5.62 -11.50
C GLY A 347 23.19 5.12 -12.90
N GLN A 348 23.94 4.03 -13.00
CA GLN A 348 24.33 3.41 -14.27
C GLN A 348 23.27 2.45 -14.85
N LEU A 349 22.21 2.11 -14.09
CA LEU A 349 21.15 1.22 -14.56
C LEU A 349 20.23 1.93 -15.57
N PRO A 350 20.25 1.54 -16.87
CA PRO A 350 19.63 2.35 -17.92
C PRO A 350 18.08 2.29 -17.88
N SER A 351 17.51 1.20 -17.40
CA SER A 351 16.04 0.97 -17.39
C SER A 351 15.40 1.12 -16.02
N LEU A 352 16.17 1.54 -14.99
CA LEU A 352 15.67 1.64 -13.62
C LEU A 352 14.58 2.72 -13.51
N LYS A 353 13.37 2.31 -13.11
CA LYS A 353 12.20 3.18 -12.96
C LYS A 353 11.85 3.49 -11.51
N SER A 354 12.02 2.53 -10.61
CA SER A 354 11.70 2.68 -9.20
C SER A 354 12.88 2.26 -8.33
N LEU A 355 13.29 3.13 -7.42
CA LEU A 355 14.38 2.91 -6.48
C LEU A 355 13.91 3.21 -5.06
N ARG A 356 14.06 2.22 -4.16
CA ARG A 356 13.79 2.36 -2.73
C ARG A 356 15.03 2.05 -1.91
N ILE A 357 15.40 2.96 -1.04
CA ILE A 357 16.51 2.84 -0.09
C ILE A 357 15.92 3.04 1.31
N GLU A 358 16.03 2.01 2.17
CA GLU A 358 15.36 1.99 3.47
C GLU A 358 16.24 1.39 4.55
N GLY A 359 16.32 2.03 5.72
CA GLY A 359 16.95 1.46 6.91
C GLY A 359 18.47 1.34 6.82
N PHE A 360 19.15 2.43 6.44
CA PHE A 360 20.61 2.55 6.39
C PHE A 360 21.10 3.37 7.60
N ASP A 361 21.38 2.66 8.71
CA ASP A 361 21.69 3.32 9.99
C ASP A 361 23.07 4.01 10.00
N GLN A 362 24.00 3.63 9.10
CA GLN A 362 25.38 4.16 9.03
C GLN A 362 25.65 5.08 7.84
N LEU A 363 24.69 5.26 6.93
CA LEU A 363 24.85 6.10 5.76
C LEU A 363 24.74 7.58 6.13
N LYS A 364 25.86 8.32 6.07
CA LYS A 364 25.92 9.75 6.37
C LYS A 364 25.78 10.61 5.12
N ARG A 365 26.34 10.16 4.02
CA ARG A 365 26.43 10.93 2.77
C ARG A 365 26.06 10.06 1.58
N ILE A 366 25.31 10.66 0.63
CA ILE A 366 25.11 10.13 -0.72
C ILE A 366 25.97 10.97 -1.65
N GLY A 367 27.06 10.39 -2.17
CA GLY A 367 28.05 11.04 -2.99
C GLY A 367 28.10 10.53 -4.42
N ASP A 368 29.22 10.78 -5.12
CA ASP A 368 29.43 10.46 -6.54
C ASP A 368 29.37 8.97 -6.85
N GLU A 369 29.72 8.14 -5.88
CA GLU A 369 29.67 6.69 -5.95
C GLU A 369 28.26 6.14 -6.26
N PHE A 370 27.22 6.84 -5.87
CA PHE A 370 25.82 6.48 -6.16
C PHE A 370 25.47 6.64 -7.64
N TYR A 371 26.16 7.54 -8.33
CA TYR A 371 25.89 7.87 -9.73
C TYR A 371 26.81 7.15 -10.71
N LYS A 372 28.09 6.93 -10.36
CA LYS A 372 29.12 6.34 -11.22
C LYS A 372 29.99 5.35 -10.44
N ASN A 373 30.57 4.41 -11.16
CA ASN A 373 31.60 3.51 -10.62
C ASN A 373 32.97 4.08 -10.99
N ASP A 374 33.87 4.25 -10.01
CA ASP A 374 35.22 4.78 -10.19
C ASP A 374 36.11 3.93 -11.09
N SER A 375 35.78 2.65 -11.30
CA SER A 375 36.54 1.71 -12.12
C SER A 375 36.24 1.79 -13.62
N ASP A 376 35.19 2.48 -14.05
CA ASP A 376 34.84 2.61 -15.46
C ASP A 376 35.47 3.87 -16.09
N HIS A 377 36.69 3.69 -16.62
CA HIS A 377 37.41 4.70 -17.41
C HIS A 377 36.71 5.09 -18.73
N HIS A 378 35.63 4.42 -19.11
CA HIS A 378 34.74 4.80 -20.20
C HIS A 378 33.62 5.67 -19.67
N SER A 379 33.86 6.99 -19.68
CA SER A 379 32.80 8.00 -19.40
C SER A 379 31.65 7.78 -20.37
N SER A 380 30.60 7.08 -19.90
CA SER A 380 29.35 6.99 -20.63
C SER A 380 28.75 8.40 -20.73
N PRO A 381 28.40 8.87 -21.93
CA PRO A 381 27.77 10.19 -22.11
C PRO A 381 26.32 10.23 -21.59
N ILE A 382 25.85 9.15 -20.96
CA ILE A 382 24.47 9.02 -20.50
C ILE A 382 24.34 9.64 -19.12
N ALA A 383 23.35 10.51 -18.96
CA ALA A 383 22.97 11.10 -17.67
C ALA A 383 22.65 10.00 -16.61
N PRO A 384 23.09 10.17 -15.35
CA PRO A 384 22.76 9.21 -14.29
C PRO A 384 21.25 9.07 -14.07
N PHE A 385 20.80 7.84 -13.85
CA PHE A 385 19.38 7.53 -13.66
C PHE A 385 18.46 7.93 -14.82
N PRO A 386 18.76 7.55 -16.07
CA PRO A 386 18.08 8.08 -17.27
C PRO A 386 16.58 7.77 -17.34
N SER A 387 16.13 6.72 -16.66
CA SER A 387 14.74 6.24 -16.69
C SER A 387 14.02 6.28 -15.35
N LEU A 388 14.66 6.80 -14.28
CA LEU A 388 14.09 6.77 -12.94
C LEU A 388 12.88 7.70 -12.82
N GLU A 389 11.75 7.13 -12.41
CA GLU A 389 10.46 7.81 -12.23
C GLU A 389 10.11 8.00 -10.76
N GLU A 390 10.53 7.08 -9.90
CA GLU A 390 10.23 7.06 -8.47
C GLU A 390 11.48 6.82 -7.63
N LEU A 391 11.73 7.69 -6.65
CA LEU A 391 12.84 7.59 -5.70
C LEU A 391 12.32 7.72 -4.27
N VAL A 392 12.60 6.72 -3.44
CA VAL A 392 12.14 6.66 -2.06
C VAL A 392 13.33 6.47 -1.13
N PHE A 393 13.50 7.37 -0.17
CA PHE A 393 14.39 7.24 0.98
C PHE A 393 13.56 7.10 2.24
N ASP A 394 13.82 6.07 3.06
CA ASP A 394 13.03 5.81 4.25
C ASP A 394 13.91 5.31 5.40
N ASN A 395 13.70 5.83 6.60
CA ASN A 395 14.40 5.42 7.81
C ASN A 395 15.94 5.45 7.67
N MET A 396 16.48 6.65 7.45
CA MET A 396 17.92 6.91 7.30
C MET A 396 18.40 7.87 8.41
N PRO A 397 18.63 7.36 9.62
CA PRO A 397 18.79 8.19 10.82
C PRO A 397 20.04 9.04 10.84
N CYS A 398 21.10 8.66 10.12
CA CYS A 398 22.38 9.36 10.08
C CYS A 398 22.63 10.15 8.78
N TRP A 399 21.64 10.20 7.86
CA TRP A 399 21.83 10.84 6.57
C TRP A 399 21.83 12.37 6.68
N GLU A 400 23.00 12.97 6.45
CA GLU A 400 23.29 14.40 6.61
C GLU A 400 23.49 15.13 5.29
N GLU A 401 24.04 14.42 4.26
CA GLU A 401 24.45 15.05 3.00
C GLU A 401 23.98 14.26 1.78
N TRP A 402 23.49 15.00 0.79
CA TRP A 402 23.18 14.47 -0.53
C TRP A 402 23.83 15.33 -1.61
N HIS A 403 24.84 14.78 -2.30
CA HIS A 403 25.51 15.44 -3.40
C HIS A 403 25.00 14.93 -4.74
N VAL A 404 24.59 15.84 -5.62
CA VAL A 404 24.18 15.51 -7.01
C VAL A 404 25.22 16.10 -7.96
N PRO A 405 26.19 15.27 -8.47
CA PRO A 405 27.32 15.79 -9.21
C PRO A 405 27.00 16.23 -10.64
N HIS A 406 25.91 15.74 -11.21
CA HIS A 406 25.59 15.96 -12.62
C HIS A 406 24.25 16.70 -12.78
N PRO A 407 24.22 17.74 -13.61
CA PRO A 407 23.04 18.56 -13.85
C PRO A 407 21.84 17.82 -14.44
N GLU A 408 22.12 16.85 -15.26
CA GLU A 408 21.12 16.06 -15.96
C GLU A 408 20.77 14.77 -15.23
N ALA A 409 21.21 14.59 -13.95
CA ALA A 409 20.79 13.46 -13.16
C ALA A 409 19.27 13.46 -12.98
N PHE A 410 18.66 12.28 -13.02
CA PHE A 410 17.23 12.08 -12.83
C PHE A 410 16.30 12.78 -13.85
N PRO A 411 16.52 12.68 -15.16
CA PRO A 411 15.77 13.45 -16.17
C PRO A 411 14.27 13.10 -16.26
N ARG A 412 13.84 12.00 -15.63
CA ARG A 412 12.44 11.53 -15.64
C ARG A 412 11.84 11.37 -14.25
N LEU A 413 12.50 11.83 -13.20
CA LEU A 413 12.02 11.67 -11.83
C LEU A 413 10.74 12.46 -11.61
N ARG A 414 9.66 11.74 -11.28
CA ARG A 414 8.32 12.30 -11.03
C ARG A 414 7.95 12.30 -9.57
N THR A 415 8.34 11.24 -8.85
CA THR A 415 7.99 11.07 -7.45
C THR A 415 9.24 10.99 -6.59
N LEU A 416 9.34 11.89 -5.62
CA LEU A 416 10.36 11.87 -4.58
C LEU A 416 9.68 11.72 -3.22
N GLU A 417 10.04 10.67 -2.49
CA GLU A 417 9.56 10.44 -1.12
C GLU A 417 10.74 10.35 -0.16
N ILE A 418 10.68 11.13 0.92
CA ILE A 418 11.67 11.14 1.99
C ILE A 418 10.94 10.97 3.31
N ARG A 419 11.24 9.86 4.02
CA ARG A 419 10.55 9.50 5.24
C ARG A 419 11.55 9.14 6.36
N ASN A 420 11.26 9.59 7.58
CA ASN A 420 12.04 9.21 8.77
C ASN A 420 13.55 9.45 8.62
N CYS A 421 13.93 10.63 8.11
CA CYS A 421 15.31 11.06 7.91
C CYS A 421 15.60 12.28 8.82
N PRO A 422 15.89 12.07 10.12
CA PRO A 422 15.89 13.14 11.11
C PRO A 422 17.03 14.17 10.97
N MET A 423 18.13 13.81 10.29
CA MET A 423 19.27 14.73 10.11
C MET A 423 19.17 15.56 8.82
N LEU A 424 18.20 15.28 7.96
CA LEU A 424 18.02 15.96 6.68
C LEU A 424 17.47 17.38 6.90
N THR A 425 18.20 18.42 6.48
CA THR A 425 17.81 19.82 6.65
C THR A 425 17.07 20.35 5.41
N GLY A 426 16.23 21.39 5.59
CA GLY A 426 15.56 22.09 4.50
C GLY A 426 16.55 22.77 3.55
N ASP A 427 17.62 23.34 4.07
CA ASP A 427 18.69 23.95 3.27
C ASP A 427 19.39 22.96 2.35
N MET A 428 19.53 21.71 2.80
CA MET A 428 20.07 20.66 1.96
C MET A 428 19.16 20.35 0.77
N LEU A 429 17.86 20.22 0.98
CA LEU A 429 16.88 20.05 -0.10
C LEU A 429 16.87 21.27 -1.02
N ASN A 430 16.88 22.46 -0.47
CA ASN A 430 16.94 23.71 -1.21
C ASN A 430 18.27 23.85 -2.00
N ASN A 431 19.43 23.50 -1.41
CA ASN A 431 20.76 23.64 -2.04
C ASN A 431 21.05 22.58 -3.10
N ILE A 432 20.56 21.36 -2.98
CA ILE A 432 20.66 20.32 -4.04
C ILE A 432 20.07 20.87 -5.33
N LEU A 433 19.06 21.72 -5.21
CA LEU A 433 18.27 22.25 -6.30
C LEU A 433 18.69 23.67 -6.72
N TRP A 434 19.37 24.44 -5.84
CA TRP A 434 19.72 25.85 -6.04
C TRP A 434 21.17 26.12 -6.43
N ARG A 435 22.13 25.27 -6.16
CA ARG A 435 23.57 25.51 -6.45
C ARG A 435 23.93 25.77 -7.91
N ARG A 436 22.93 25.87 -8.79
CA ARG A 436 23.13 26.09 -10.23
C ARG A 436 22.74 27.42 -10.82
N VAL A 437 22.19 28.30 -10.06
CA VAL A 437 22.05 29.69 -10.56
C VAL A 437 23.36 30.46 -10.44
N CYS A 438 24.27 30.08 -9.54
CA CYS A 438 25.49 30.85 -9.23
C CYS A 438 26.82 30.25 -9.73
N CYS A 439 26.89 29.00 -10.24
CA CYS A 439 28.15 28.40 -10.70
C CYS A 439 28.46 28.57 -12.19
N LEU A 440 28.08 29.68 -12.78
CA LEU A 440 28.56 30.10 -14.08
C LEU A 440 29.43 31.36 -13.88
N ARG A 441 30.66 31.17 -13.40
CA ARG A 441 31.87 32.01 -13.49
C ARG A 441 32.60 32.01 -12.14
N GLU A 442 33.33 31.01 -11.87
CA GLU A 442 34.58 31.12 -11.11
C GLU A 442 35.68 30.93 -12.16
N ASP A 443 36.30 32.05 -12.54
CA ASP A 443 37.59 32.03 -13.21
C ASP A 443 38.64 31.53 -12.19
N GLU A 444 39.74 30.98 -12.66
CA GLU A 444 40.81 30.36 -11.86
C GLU A 444 41.44 31.27 -10.76
N GLU A 445 40.87 32.46 -10.47
CA GLU A 445 41.38 33.43 -9.48
C GLU A 445 40.37 33.88 -8.39
N GLY A 446 39.19 33.30 -8.26
CA GLY A 446 38.29 33.49 -7.09
C GLY A 446 37.86 34.95 -6.81
N ARG A 447 37.55 35.79 -7.79
CA ARG A 447 37.00 37.13 -7.61
C ARG A 447 35.63 37.29 -8.26
N CYS A 448 34.66 37.75 -7.44
CA CYS A 448 33.37 38.23 -7.92
C CYS A 448 33.52 39.69 -8.37
N ASP A 449 33.43 39.96 -9.66
CA ASP A 449 33.27 41.33 -10.19
C ASP A 449 31.79 41.58 -10.56
N GLU A 450 31.18 42.49 -9.85
CA GLU A 450 29.93 43.15 -10.25
C GLU A 450 30.19 44.03 -11.48
N MET A 451 29.68 43.64 -12.64
CA MET A 451 29.70 44.53 -13.83
C MET A 451 28.31 45.07 -14.12
N VAL A 452 28.18 46.37 -13.89
CA VAL A 452 27.12 47.22 -14.42
C VAL A 452 27.51 47.65 -15.85
N GLY A 453 26.63 47.51 -16.82
CA GLY A 453 26.59 48.34 -18.03
C GLY A 453 26.67 47.65 -19.37
N GLY A 454 25.56 47.63 -20.07
CA GLY A 454 25.33 48.00 -21.47
C GLY A 454 25.88 47.13 -22.62
N GLY A 455 24.98 46.54 -23.40
CA GLY A 455 25.15 46.36 -24.84
C GLY A 455 25.28 44.94 -25.39
N ASP A 456 24.30 44.61 -26.23
CA ASP A 456 24.24 43.60 -27.29
C ASP A 456 23.92 42.15 -26.98
N ALA A 457 22.72 41.81 -27.46
CA ALA A 457 22.14 40.49 -27.52
C ALA A 457 22.94 39.52 -28.40
N LEU A 458 23.67 38.60 -27.78
CA LEU A 458 24.06 37.33 -28.40
C LEU A 458 23.39 36.21 -27.62
N SER A 459 22.61 35.41 -28.32
CA SER A 459 21.82 34.28 -27.83
C SER A 459 22.66 33.29 -27.01
N VAL A 460 22.68 33.48 -25.70
CA VAL A 460 23.17 32.48 -24.75
C VAL A 460 22.04 31.46 -24.58
N ARG A 461 22.25 30.25 -25.11
CA ARG A 461 21.39 29.11 -24.78
C ARG A 461 21.38 28.96 -23.26
N PRO A 462 20.20 28.88 -22.60
CA PRO A 462 20.15 28.67 -21.18
C PRO A 462 20.80 27.30 -20.89
N SER A 463 21.91 27.30 -20.16
CA SER A 463 22.57 26.11 -19.65
C SER A 463 21.61 25.39 -18.73
N GLN A 464 21.30 24.15 -19.07
CA GLN A 464 20.31 23.29 -18.44
C GLN A 464 20.68 23.02 -16.98
N SER A 465 19.85 23.53 -16.07
CA SER A 465 19.87 23.22 -14.63
C SER A 465 19.30 21.85 -14.35
N PHE A 466 19.71 21.19 -13.27
CA PHE A 466 19.05 19.98 -12.74
C PHE A 466 17.55 20.23 -12.68
N ASN A 467 16.80 19.39 -13.39
CA ASN A 467 15.38 19.63 -13.57
C ASN A 467 14.58 19.06 -12.39
N ALA A 468 14.56 19.75 -11.26
CA ALA A 468 13.45 19.65 -10.29
C ALA A 468 12.09 19.93 -10.97
N THR A 469 12.12 20.47 -12.20
CA THR A 469 10.96 20.65 -13.09
C THR A 469 10.27 19.33 -13.47
N THR A 470 10.88 18.16 -13.29
CA THR A 470 10.22 16.87 -13.57
C THR A 470 9.43 16.33 -12.38
N ILE A 471 9.72 16.79 -11.14
CA ILE A 471 9.06 16.31 -9.93
C ILE A 471 7.66 16.90 -9.84
N ASN A 472 6.63 16.02 -9.88
CA ASN A 472 5.24 16.38 -9.68
C ASN A 472 4.65 15.86 -8.36
N HIS A 473 5.29 14.90 -7.70
CA HIS A 473 4.89 14.43 -6.39
C HIS A 473 6.06 14.47 -5.41
N LEU A 474 5.92 15.25 -4.35
CA LEU A 474 6.88 15.32 -3.26
C LEU A 474 6.20 14.94 -1.95
N ARG A 475 6.74 13.93 -1.27
CA ARG A 475 6.31 13.53 0.06
C ARG A 475 7.47 13.58 1.02
N ILE A 476 7.31 14.31 2.12
CA ILE A 476 8.26 14.40 3.21
C ILE A 476 7.54 14.03 4.50
N SER A 477 8.07 13.09 5.28
CA SER A 477 7.48 12.75 6.57
C SER A 477 8.53 12.33 7.61
N GLY A 478 8.28 12.67 8.90
CA GLY A 478 9.18 12.27 9.98
C GLY A 478 10.60 12.87 9.88
N CYS A 479 10.72 14.10 9.36
CA CYS A 479 12.00 14.80 9.17
C CYS A 479 12.04 16.07 10.03
N PRO A 480 12.38 15.97 11.34
CA PRO A 480 12.33 17.10 12.28
C PRO A 480 13.37 18.20 12.01
N SER A 481 14.47 17.91 11.31
CA SER A 481 15.47 18.94 10.98
C SER A 481 15.07 19.85 9.81
N ILE A 482 13.94 19.60 9.16
CA ILE A 482 13.41 20.51 8.13
C ILE A 482 12.63 21.62 8.83
N VAL A 483 13.22 22.82 8.87
CA VAL A 483 12.63 24.02 9.47
C VAL A 483 11.84 24.82 8.44
N SER A 484 12.31 24.86 7.19
CA SER A 484 11.64 25.58 6.11
C SER A 484 11.74 24.82 4.78
N LEU A 485 10.76 25.01 3.90
CA LEU A 485 10.75 24.45 2.55
C LEU A 485 10.27 25.52 1.56
N SER A 486 11.01 25.72 0.45
CA SER A 486 10.59 26.62 -0.64
C SER A 486 9.89 25.85 -1.77
N LEU A 487 8.70 26.30 -2.17
CA LEU A 487 7.96 25.76 -3.32
C LEU A 487 8.58 26.14 -4.66
N ASP A 488 9.33 27.23 -4.72
CA ASP A 488 9.97 27.74 -5.95
C ASP A 488 10.98 26.76 -6.54
N VAL A 489 11.49 25.89 -5.69
CA VAL A 489 12.43 24.83 -6.09
C VAL A 489 11.76 23.76 -6.98
N PHE A 490 10.44 23.62 -6.90
CA PHE A 490 9.67 22.58 -7.58
C PHE A 490 8.57 23.16 -8.48
N PRO A 491 8.89 23.84 -9.58
CA PRO A 491 7.91 24.62 -10.35
C PRO A 491 6.77 23.82 -10.97
N ASN A 492 6.95 22.51 -11.18
CA ASN A 492 5.95 21.61 -11.76
C ASN A 492 5.31 20.66 -10.74
N LEU A 493 5.46 20.96 -9.45
CA LEU A 493 4.90 20.14 -8.38
C LEU A 493 3.37 20.17 -8.38
N ASN A 494 2.73 19.02 -8.58
CA ASN A 494 1.28 18.88 -8.53
C ASN A 494 0.79 18.54 -7.12
N ASN A 495 1.53 17.67 -6.43
CA ASN A 495 1.20 17.19 -5.10
C ASN A 495 2.36 17.38 -4.12
N LEU A 496 2.09 18.15 -3.05
CA LEU A 496 2.98 18.23 -1.89
C LEU A 496 2.31 17.65 -0.65
N GLU A 497 3.01 16.73 -0.01
CA GLU A 497 2.58 16.14 1.25
C GLU A 497 3.72 16.22 2.28
N ILE A 498 3.50 16.96 3.36
CA ILE A 498 4.43 17.09 4.50
C ILE A 498 3.74 16.56 5.75
N ARG A 499 4.35 15.58 6.42
CA ARG A 499 3.80 14.98 7.63
C ARG A 499 4.84 14.81 8.72
N GLU A 500 4.45 14.93 9.98
CA GLU A 500 5.30 14.60 11.13
C GLU A 500 6.67 15.32 11.10
N CYS A 501 6.72 16.56 10.57
CA CYS A 501 7.91 17.41 10.58
C CYS A 501 7.77 18.37 11.76
N GLU A 502 8.25 17.93 12.94
CA GLU A 502 7.99 18.57 14.23
C GLU A 502 8.47 20.02 14.29
N ASN A 503 9.57 20.38 13.62
CA ASN A 503 10.17 21.72 13.65
C ASN A 503 9.93 22.55 12.39
N LEU A 504 9.03 22.12 11.51
CA LEU A 504 8.69 22.89 10.30
C LEU A 504 7.97 24.20 10.70
N GLU A 505 8.61 25.33 10.53
CA GLU A 505 8.08 26.67 10.86
C GLU A 505 7.38 27.32 9.69
N SER A 506 7.87 27.09 8.45
CA SER A 506 7.33 27.76 7.27
C SER A 506 7.46 26.94 5.99
N VAL A 507 6.46 27.10 5.12
CA VAL A 507 6.54 26.76 3.70
C VAL A 507 6.55 28.06 2.93
N SER A 508 7.65 28.39 2.21
CA SER A 508 7.82 29.65 1.51
C SER A 508 7.54 29.53 0.01
N MET A 509 7.22 30.65 -0.61
CA MET A 509 6.99 30.78 -2.04
C MET A 509 7.28 32.23 -2.46
N SER A 510 7.81 32.43 -3.67
CA SER A 510 7.97 33.76 -4.27
C SER A 510 6.61 34.38 -4.61
N GLU A 511 6.63 35.64 -5.08
CA GLU A 511 5.41 36.32 -5.52
C GLU A 511 4.79 35.72 -6.79
N ALA A 512 5.57 34.93 -7.56
CA ALA A 512 5.09 34.28 -8.77
C ALA A 512 4.12 33.12 -8.44
N PRO A 513 2.94 33.02 -9.10
CA PRO A 513 1.98 31.97 -8.83
C PRO A 513 2.51 30.57 -9.18
N HIS A 514 2.33 29.60 -8.28
CA HIS A 514 2.67 28.21 -8.50
C HIS A 514 1.54 27.50 -9.29
N ALA A 515 1.58 27.61 -10.62
CA ALA A 515 0.49 27.16 -11.48
C ALA A 515 0.29 25.64 -11.54
N ALA A 516 1.31 24.85 -11.21
CA ALA A 516 1.23 23.39 -11.27
C ALA A 516 0.55 22.76 -10.05
N LEU A 517 0.58 23.41 -8.88
CA LEU A 517 0.15 22.84 -7.61
C LEU A 517 -1.36 22.58 -7.58
N GLN A 518 -1.76 21.33 -7.38
CA GLN A 518 -3.16 20.88 -7.32
C GLN A 518 -3.58 20.41 -5.91
N SER A 519 -2.65 19.84 -5.14
CA SER A 519 -2.92 19.35 -3.80
C SER A 519 -1.78 19.71 -2.85
N LEU A 520 -2.13 20.29 -1.70
CA LEU A 520 -1.22 20.58 -0.60
C LEU A 520 -1.75 19.97 0.68
N THR A 521 -1.00 19.09 1.29
CA THR A 521 -1.31 18.49 2.58
C THR A 521 -0.16 18.70 3.56
N ILE A 522 -0.46 19.34 4.70
CA ILE A 522 0.48 19.48 5.81
C ILE A 522 -0.22 18.92 7.06
N SER A 523 0.41 17.93 7.67
CA SER A 523 -0.16 17.28 8.86
C SER A 523 0.89 17.00 9.91
N GLU A 524 0.50 17.12 11.18
CA GLU A 524 1.36 16.82 12.31
C GLU A 524 2.68 17.64 12.30
N CYS A 525 2.56 18.95 11.94
CA CYS A 525 3.65 19.93 11.97
C CYS A 525 3.30 21.03 13.00
N PRO A 526 3.54 20.79 14.29
CA PRO A 526 3.07 21.66 15.38
C PRO A 526 3.70 23.04 15.37
N GLU A 527 4.94 23.18 14.89
CA GLU A 527 5.68 24.44 14.85
C GLU A 527 5.35 25.34 13.65
N LEU A 528 4.52 24.86 12.69
CA LEU A 528 4.16 25.64 11.52
C LEU A 528 3.39 26.89 11.89
N VAL A 529 3.98 28.06 11.62
CA VAL A 529 3.41 29.38 11.92
C VAL A 529 2.68 29.97 10.72
N SER A 530 3.26 29.82 9.50
CA SER A 530 2.71 30.44 8.31
C SER A 530 2.88 29.61 7.05
N LEU A 531 1.95 29.84 6.10
CA LEU A 531 1.99 29.29 4.75
C LEU A 531 2.29 30.43 3.76
N ALA A 532 3.45 30.34 3.09
CA ALA A 532 3.87 31.23 2.02
C ALA A 532 3.84 32.73 2.40
N GLY A 533 4.27 33.09 3.62
CA GLY A 533 4.41 34.47 4.08
C GLY A 533 3.16 35.32 3.84
N GLU A 534 3.16 36.13 2.77
CA GLU A 534 2.04 37.03 2.43
C GLU A 534 0.86 36.35 1.72
N GLY A 535 0.98 35.08 1.34
CA GLY A 535 -0.14 34.31 0.81
C GLY A 535 0.24 33.31 -0.29
N LEU A 536 -0.29 32.12 -0.16
CA LEU A 536 -0.15 31.03 -1.12
C LEU A 536 -0.86 31.38 -2.44
N ALA A 537 -0.12 31.58 -3.52
CA ALA A 537 -0.66 31.83 -4.86
C ALA A 537 -0.56 30.57 -5.72
N ALA A 538 -1.63 29.77 -5.76
CA ALA A 538 -1.70 28.52 -6.50
C ALA A 538 -3.06 28.41 -7.23
N PRO A 539 -3.20 28.98 -8.43
CA PRO A 539 -4.49 29.11 -9.11
C PRO A 539 -5.18 27.78 -9.44
N ASN A 540 -4.42 26.70 -9.57
CA ASN A 540 -4.93 25.37 -9.86
C ASN A 540 -5.04 24.46 -8.63
N LEU A 541 -4.82 24.98 -7.42
CA LEU A 541 -4.96 24.22 -6.19
C LEU A 541 -6.42 23.83 -5.97
N THR A 542 -6.69 22.54 -5.92
CA THR A 542 -8.03 21.98 -5.71
C THR A 542 -8.27 21.47 -4.28
N HIS A 543 -7.20 21.02 -3.61
CA HIS A 543 -7.25 20.47 -2.26
C HIS A 543 -6.19 21.11 -1.36
N LEU A 544 -6.63 21.63 -0.23
CA LEU A 544 -5.77 22.14 0.85
C LEU A 544 -6.13 21.47 2.16
N ASN A 545 -5.19 20.74 2.74
CA ASN A 545 -5.37 20.02 4.00
C ASN A 545 -4.35 20.47 5.04
N LEU A 546 -4.82 20.98 6.17
CA LEU A 546 -4.04 21.46 7.31
C LEU A 546 -4.50 20.71 8.57
N VAL A 547 -3.69 19.81 9.10
CA VAL A 547 -4.11 18.91 10.17
C VAL A 547 -3.05 18.86 11.26
N PHE A 548 -3.43 19.06 12.53
CA PHE A 548 -2.51 19.07 13.68
C PHE A 548 -1.36 20.09 13.56
N CYS A 549 -1.63 21.30 13.06
CA CYS A 549 -0.69 22.41 12.98
C CYS A 549 -1.00 23.40 14.13
N SER A 550 -0.45 23.12 15.30
CA SER A 550 -0.87 23.80 16.55
C SER A 550 -0.52 25.29 16.59
N LYS A 551 0.62 25.71 16.00
CA LYS A 551 1.06 27.11 15.99
C LYS A 551 0.57 27.91 14.78
N LEU A 552 -0.16 27.29 13.85
CA LEU A 552 -0.67 28.01 12.68
C LEU A 552 -1.69 29.07 13.09
N GLU A 553 -1.36 30.35 12.90
CA GLU A 553 -2.16 31.49 13.34
C GLU A 553 -3.16 32.01 12.30
N ALA A 554 -2.84 31.83 11.02
CA ALA A 554 -3.64 32.38 9.94
C ALA A 554 -3.70 31.46 8.72
N LEU A 555 -4.81 31.51 8.00
CA LEU A 555 -4.92 31.00 6.65
C LEU A 555 -4.24 31.95 5.65
N PRO A 556 -3.87 31.49 4.43
CA PRO A 556 -3.33 32.36 3.39
C PRO A 556 -4.26 33.55 3.11
N ARG A 557 -3.68 34.73 2.91
CA ARG A 557 -4.42 35.95 2.57
C ARG A 557 -5.01 35.85 1.16
N ASP A 558 -6.11 36.56 0.92
CA ASP A 558 -6.75 36.67 -0.39
C ASP A 558 -6.99 35.32 -1.11
N MET A 559 -7.38 34.29 -0.35
CA MET A 559 -7.62 32.95 -0.92
C MET A 559 -8.63 32.97 -2.08
N LYS A 560 -9.57 33.93 -2.08
CA LYS A 560 -10.55 34.09 -3.15
C LYS A 560 -9.89 34.37 -4.50
N SER A 561 -8.85 35.18 -4.56
CA SER A 561 -8.15 35.58 -5.79
C SER A 561 -6.97 34.67 -6.10
N ARG A 562 -6.27 34.20 -5.06
CA ARG A 562 -5.04 33.41 -5.18
C ARG A 562 -5.26 31.90 -5.34
N LEU A 563 -6.42 31.38 -4.87
CA LEU A 563 -6.79 29.95 -4.91
C LEU A 563 -8.17 29.75 -5.57
N PRO A 564 -8.45 30.28 -6.76
CA PRO A 564 -9.79 30.29 -7.36
C PRO A 564 -10.35 28.90 -7.65
N SER A 565 -9.49 27.88 -7.84
CA SER A 565 -9.88 26.50 -8.14
C SER A 565 -10.05 25.63 -6.89
N LEU A 566 -9.97 26.19 -5.67
CA LEU A 566 -10.05 25.39 -4.47
C LEU A 566 -11.46 24.81 -4.29
N HIS A 567 -11.57 23.48 -4.30
CA HIS A 567 -12.82 22.74 -4.14
C HIS A 567 -12.97 22.10 -2.77
N SER A 568 -11.86 21.75 -2.12
CA SER A 568 -11.84 21.09 -0.82
C SER A 568 -10.85 21.75 0.11
N LEU A 569 -11.33 22.17 1.28
CA LEU A 569 -10.52 22.72 2.36
C LEU A 569 -10.75 21.90 3.63
N LEU A 570 -9.66 21.37 4.19
CA LEU A 570 -9.69 20.66 5.45
C LEU A 570 -8.74 21.35 6.44
N ILE A 571 -9.30 21.79 7.58
CA ILE A 571 -8.54 22.38 8.68
C ILE A 571 -8.98 21.66 9.95
N TYR A 572 -8.08 20.90 10.55
CA TYR A 572 -8.41 20.10 11.70
C TYR A 572 -7.29 20.10 12.74
N HIS A 573 -7.64 20.27 14.02
CA HIS A 573 -6.68 20.43 15.13
C HIS A 573 -5.65 21.58 14.90
N CYS A 574 -6.15 22.74 14.49
CA CYS A 574 -5.37 23.96 14.37
C CYS A 574 -5.98 25.04 15.27
N PRO A 575 -5.83 24.93 16.61
CA PRO A 575 -6.58 25.75 17.57
C PRO A 575 -6.23 27.24 17.54
N ASN A 576 -5.03 27.59 17.10
CA ASN A 576 -4.51 28.96 17.12
C ASN A 576 -4.88 29.78 15.87
N ILE A 577 -5.58 29.20 14.91
CA ILE A 577 -6.07 29.96 13.76
C ILE A 577 -7.10 30.98 14.26
N CYS A 578 -6.69 32.23 14.41
CA CYS A 578 -7.51 33.35 14.82
C CYS A 578 -7.92 34.24 13.64
N ARG A 579 -7.20 34.21 12.53
CA ARG A 579 -7.48 34.98 11.30
C ARG A 579 -7.93 34.04 10.20
N LEU A 580 -9.26 33.94 10.07
CA LEU A 580 -9.86 33.20 8.97
C LEU A 580 -9.93 34.12 7.76
N ALA A 581 -9.10 33.83 6.75
CA ALA A 581 -9.11 34.38 5.40
C ALA A 581 -9.48 35.88 5.29
N GLU A 582 -8.54 36.77 5.54
CA GLU A 582 -8.64 38.15 5.06
C GLU A 582 -8.95 38.11 3.54
N GLY A 583 -10.08 38.73 3.11
CA GLY A 583 -10.55 38.65 1.71
C GLY A 583 -11.56 37.54 1.41
N GLY A 584 -11.86 36.65 2.37
CA GLY A 584 -12.86 35.58 2.23
C GLY A 584 -12.32 34.29 1.61
N LEU A 585 -13.06 33.22 1.84
CA LEU A 585 -12.78 31.91 1.24
C LEU A 585 -13.20 31.87 -0.25
N PRO A 586 -12.61 30.99 -1.06
CA PRO A 586 -12.99 30.84 -2.47
C PRO A 586 -14.45 30.46 -2.65
N PRO A 587 -15.22 31.16 -3.51
CA PRO A 587 -16.65 30.92 -3.65
C PRO A 587 -17.00 29.56 -4.29
N ASN A 588 -16.05 28.94 -4.97
CA ASN A 588 -16.19 27.65 -5.64
C ASN A 588 -15.93 26.44 -4.71
N LEU A 589 -15.73 26.69 -3.41
CA LEU A 589 -15.50 25.63 -2.42
C LEU A 589 -16.73 24.74 -2.31
N LYS A 590 -16.57 23.44 -2.57
CA LYS A 590 -17.63 22.42 -2.48
C LYS A 590 -17.61 21.66 -1.17
N GLY A 591 -16.43 21.42 -0.61
CA GLY A 591 -16.24 20.69 0.64
C GLY A 591 -15.42 21.48 1.64
N LEU A 592 -15.97 21.69 2.84
CA LEU A 592 -15.28 22.30 3.97
C LEU A 592 -15.33 21.37 5.17
N ARG A 593 -14.16 21.05 5.71
CA ARG A 593 -14.03 20.33 6.98
C ARG A 593 -13.23 21.17 7.95
N VAL A 594 -13.87 21.57 9.05
CA VAL A 594 -13.29 22.54 9.99
C VAL A 594 -13.34 22.04 11.43
N GLY A 595 -12.22 22.23 12.15
CA GLY A 595 -12.07 21.96 13.59
C GLY A 595 -10.96 22.85 14.12
N ILE A 596 -11.32 24.10 14.47
CA ILE A 596 -10.44 25.20 14.89
C ILE A 596 -10.81 25.66 16.28
N GLY A 597 -10.29 26.81 16.72
CA GLY A 597 -10.54 27.36 18.05
C GLY A 597 -12.02 27.63 18.34
N GLU A 598 -12.42 27.50 19.58
CA GLU A 598 -13.81 27.59 20.02
C GLU A 598 -14.50 28.90 19.62
N GLN A 599 -13.77 30.03 19.67
CA GLN A 599 -14.35 31.34 19.36
C GLN A 599 -14.82 31.43 17.89
N GLN A 600 -13.99 30.93 16.96
CA GLN A 600 -14.31 30.91 15.53
C GLN A 600 -15.38 29.86 15.19
N MET A 601 -15.53 28.85 16.02
CA MET A 601 -16.56 27.82 15.89
C MET A 601 -17.93 28.29 16.41
N ARG A 602 -17.96 29.25 17.34
CA ARG A 602 -19.20 29.88 17.82
C ARG A 602 -19.85 30.79 16.76
N ASP A 603 -19.03 31.53 16.00
CA ASP A 603 -19.50 32.42 14.94
C ASP A 603 -19.05 31.91 13.58
N LEU A 604 -19.95 31.31 12.81
CA LEU A 604 -19.71 30.77 11.48
C LEU A 604 -19.97 31.76 10.34
N SER A 605 -20.20 33.06 10.65
CA SER A 605 -20.51 34.13 9.67
C SER A 605 -19.42 34.27 8.60
N TRP A 606 -18.17 33.91 8.90
CA TRP A 606 -17.03 33.90 7.94
C TRP A 606 -17.25 32.97 6.74
N MET A 607 -18.20 32.02 6.80
CA MET A 607 -18.58 31.16 5.68
C MET A 607 -19.63 31.77 4.74
N GLY A 608 -20.11 32.99 4.99
CA GLY A 608 -21.24 33.58 4.29
C GLY A 608 -21.15 33.69 2.76
N ASN A 609 -19.94 33.63 2.18
CA ASN A 609 -19.72 33.72 0.74
C ASN A 609 -19.68 32.33 0.03
N LEU A 610 -19.90 31.22 0.76
CA LEU A 610 -19.73 29.87 0.22
C LEU A 610 -21.01 29.33 -0.40
N HIS A 611 -21.51 29.98 -1.46
CA HIS A 611 -22.76 29.60 -2.11
C HIS A 611 -22.70 28.23 -2.85
N ALA A 612 -21.49 27.76 -3.23
CA ALA A 612 -21.28 26.47 -3.89
C ALA A 612 -21.01 25.31 -2.91
N LEU A 613 -21.01 25.58 -1.58
CA LEU A 613 -20.67 24.56 -0.58
C LEU A 613 -21.77 23.50 -0.50
N THR A 614 -21.40 22.25 -0.76
CA THR A 614 -22.30 21.09 -0.72
C THR A 614 -22.10 20.22 0.51
N HIS A 615 -20.88 20.15 1.03
CA HIS A 615 -20.51 19.31 2.17
C HIS A 615 -19.81 20.14 3.24
N LEU A 616 -20.35 20.14 4.44
CA LEU A 616 -19.76 20.79 5.62
C LEU A 616 -19.58 19.78 6.74
N THR A 617 -18.35 19.64 7.23
CA THR A 617 -18.04 18.87 8.44
C THR A 617 -17.49 19.80 9.50
N ILE A 618 -18.11 19.80 10.66
CA ILE A 618 -17.75 20.62 11.83
C ILE A 618 -17.27 19.69 12.94
N LYS A 619 -16.00 19.85 13.37
CA LYS A 619 -15.37 19.01 14.42
C LYS A 619 -15.11 19.83 15.67
N GLY A 620 -15.81 19.49 16.76
CA GLY A 620 -15.80 20.25 18.00
C GLY A 620 -14.82 19.79 19.07
N ARG A 621 -13.76 19.05 18.71
CA ARG A 621 -12.82 18.50 19.70
C ARG A 621 -12.14 19.58 20.56
N GLU A 622 -11.87 20.75 19.98
CA GLU A 622 -11.28 21.91 20.67
C GLU A 622 -12.30 22.78 21.40
N CYS A 623 -13.60 22.51 21.20
CA CYS A 623 -14.70 23.29 21.73
C CYS A 623 -15.20 22.71 23.06
N LYS A 624 -14.49 23.00 24.16
CA LYS A 624 -14.78 22.42 25.48
C LYS A 624 -15.97 23.06 26.20
N ASN A 625 -16.31 24.30 25.85
CA ASN A 625 -17.36 25.08 26.55
C ASN A 625 -18.64 25.21 25.74
N ILE A 626 -18.74 24.62 24.55
CA ILE A 626 -19.95 24.62 23.73
C ILE A 626 -20.90 23.53 24.23
N LYS A 627 -22.07 23.99 24.79
CA LYS A 627 -23.14 23.11 25.27
C LYS A 627 -24.32 23.03 24.32
N SER A 628 -24.57 24.08 23.54
CA SER A 628 -25.59 24.14 22.50
C SER A 628 -25.00 24.55 21.17
N TYR A 629 -25.40 23.91 20.06
CA TYR A 629 -24.82 24.16 18.74
C TYR A 629 -25.79 23.86 17.59
N PRO A 630 -25.78 24.64 16.48
CA PRO A 630 -25.07 25.91 16.28
C PRO A 630 -25.59 27.01 17.22
N GLU A 631 -24.76 28.03 17.54
CA GLU A 631 -25.27 29.17 18.33
C GLU A 631 -26.30 29.99 17.53
N VAL A 632 -27.27 30.58 18.22
CA VAL A 632 -28.35 31.35 17.59
C VAL A 632 -27.79 32.51 16.76
N GLY A 633 -28.12 32.55 15.48
CA GLY A 633 -27.66 33.57 14.52
C GLY A 633 -26.25 33.34 13.95
N SER A 634 -25.55 32.30 14.37
CA SER A 634 -24.16 32.02 13.92
C SER A 634 -24.08 31.40 12.54
N LEU A 635 -25.08 30.64 12.12
CA LEU A 635 -25.03 29.88 10.88
C LEU A 635 -25.36 30.76 9.66
N PRO A 636 -24.48 30.96 8.69
CA PRO A 636 -24.78 31.76 7.50
C PRO A 636 -25.74 31.05 6.53
N HIS A 637 -26.24 31.78 5.55
CA HIS A 637 -27.06 31.22 4.48
C HIS A 637 -26.16 30.41 3.49
N LEU A 638 -26.34 29.10 3.44
CA LEU A 638 -25.59 28.17 2.58
C LEU A 638 -26.56 27.42 1.64
N PRO A 639 -26.95 28.02 0.52
CA PRO A 639 -28.09 27.57 -0.31
C PRO A 639 -27.86 26.21 -0.99
N SER A 640 -26.60 25.81 -1.22
CA SER A 640 -26.27 24.56 -1.88
C SER A 640 -25.85 23.42 -0.91
N LEU A 641 -25.93 23.65 0.40
CA LEU A 641 -25.46 22.67 1.38
C LEU A 641 -26.43 21.49 1.46
N THR A 642 -25.95 20.32 1.04
CA THR A 642 -26.71 19.07 1.05
C THR A 642 -26.34 18.14 2.20
N THR A 643 -25.11 18.21 2.67
CA THR A 643 -24.60 17.33 3.73
C THR A 643 -23.95 18.15 4.84
N LEU A 644 -24.43 17.97 6.07
CA LEU A 644 -23.84 18.53 7.28
C LEU A 644 -23.44 17.40 8.22
N GLN A 645 -22.18 17.43 8.69
CA GLN A 645 -21.69 16.53 9.72
C GLN A 645 -21.22 17.34 10.92
N ILE A 646 -21.73 17.02 12.11
CA ILE A 646 -21.34 17.59 13.40
C ILE A 646 -20.74 16.48 14.24
N CYS A 647 -19.47 16.59 14.61
CA CYS A 647 -18.79 15.49 15.28
C CYS A 647 -17.74 15.93 16.31
N PHE A 648 -17.45 15.02 17.26
CA PHE A 648 -16.45 15.18 18.32
C PHE A 648 -16.69 16.35 19.28
N PHE A 649 -17.94 16.74 19.50
CA PHE A 649 -18.29 17.71 20.54
C PHE A 649 -18.54 16.98 21.87
N HIS A 650 -17.53 16.91 22.72
CA HIS A 650 -17.59 16.11 23.96
C HIS A 650 -18.54 16.64 25.01
N ASN A 651 -18.80 17.96 25.03
CA ASN A 651 -19.66 18.65 26.04
C ASN A 651 -20.95 19.22 25.44
N LEU A 652 -21.24 18.91 24.18
CA LEU A 652 -22.50 19.31 23.54
C LEU A 652 -23.69 18.58 24.19
N GLU A 653 -24.63 19.32 24.71
CA GLU A 653 -25.86 18.84 25.37
C GLU A 653 -27.07 19.00 24.47
N THR A 654 -27.11 20.06 23.65
CA THR A 654 -28.25 20.47 22.85
C THR A 654 -27.89 20.76 21.39
N LEU A 655 -28.73 20.28 20.47
CA LEU A 655 -28.73 20.63 19.05
C LEU A 655 -29.81 21.65 18.75
N GLU A 656 -29.47 22.82 18.18
CA GLU A 656 -30.38 23.90 17.85
C GLU A 656 -31.01 23.73 16.47
N CYS A 657 -32.24 23.21 16.41
CA CYS A 657 -32.93 22.98 15.14
C CYS A 657 -33.26 24.28 14.38
N ASN A 658 -33.60 25.37 15.08
CA ASN A 658 -34.01 26.62 14.44
C ASN A 658 -32.92 27.21 13.55
N GLU A 659 -31.65 27.04 13.93
CA GLU A 659 -30.51 27.43 13.07
C GLU A 659 -30.38 26.52 11.85
N LEU A 660 -30.60 25.20 12.01
CA LEU A 660 -30.54 24.24 10.91
C LEU A 660 -31.67 24.45 9.89
N LEU A 661 -32.80 25.00 10.26
CA LEU A 661 -33.89 25.34 9.33
C LEU A 661 -33.48 26.38 8.27
N ARG A 662 -32.41 27.16 8.51
CA ARG A 662 -31.85 28.11 7.53
C ARG A 662 -31.17 27.41 6.36
N LEU A 663 -30.84 26.11 6.51
CA LEU A 663 -30.19 25.28 5.49
C LEU A 663 -31.26 24.57 4.62
N THR A 664 -31.87 25.31 3.74
CA THR A 664 -33.06 24.88 2.96
C THR A 664 -32.81 23.70 2.01
N SER A 665 -31.56 23.44 1.62
CA SER A 665 -31.14 22.33 0.72
C SER A 665 -30.59 21.13 1.44
N LEU A 666 -30.57 21.11 2.78
CA LEU A 666 -29.94 20.06 3.58
C LEU A 666 -30.71 18.75 3.45
N GLN A 667 -30.02 17.71 2.93
CA GLN A 667 -30.57 16.37 2.72
C GLN A 667 -30.02 15.33 3.70
N GLN A 668 -28.79 15.50 4.18
CA GLN A 668 -28.12 14.56 5.06
C GLN A 668 -27.56 15.28 6.28
N LEU A 669 -27.92 14.80 7.47
CA LEU A 669 -27.36 15.25 8.74
C LEU A 669 -26.72 14.06 9.45
N HIS A 670 -25.40 14.17 9.70
CA HIS A 670 -24.61 13.17 10.43
C HIS A 670 -24.18 13.77 11.78
N ILE A 671 -24.42 13.05 12.86
CA ILE A 671 -24.01 13.45 14.21
C ILE A 671 -23.20 12.31 14.83
N ASP A 672 -21.90 12.54 15.03
CA ASP A 672 -20.98 11.50 15.41
C ASP A 672 -20.16 11.88 16.64
N TRP A 673 -19.94 10.94 17.54
CA TRP A 673 -19.07 11.14 18.71
C TRP A 673 -19.40 12.38 19.56
N CYS A 674 -20.70 12.61 19.86
CA CYS A 674 -21.19 13.62 20.77
C CYS A 674 -21.84 12.95 22.00
N PRO A 675 -21.04 12.48 22.97
CA PRO A 675 -21.52 11.56 24.02
C PRO A 675 -22.53 12.16 24.99
N ARG A 676 -22.52 13.50 25.18
CA ARG A 676 -23.42 14.22 26.08
C ARG A 676 -24.63 14.81 25.37
N LEU A 677 -24.73 14.67 24.06
CA LEU A 677 -25.87 15.21 23.31
C LEU A 677 -27.14 14.44 23.66
N GLU A 678 -28.07 15.13 24.28
CA GLU A 678 -29.32 14.58 24.78
C GLU A 678 -30.52 15.24 24.17
N HIS A 679 -30.44 16.56 23.91
CA HIS A 679 -31.59 17.37 23.56
C HIS A 679 -31.53 17.89 22.12
N ILE A 680 -32.71 18.02 21.52
CA ILE A 680 -32.95 18.72 20.26
C ILE A 680 -33.87 19.86 20.56
N GLU A 681 -33.43 21.12 20.46
CA GLU A 681 -34.23 22.31 20.71
C GLU A 681 -34.82 22.87 19.42
N GLY A 682 -35.98 23.54 19.51
CA GLY A 682 -36.76 24.03 18.37
C GLY A 682 -37.92 23.12 18.00
N GLU A 683 -38.61 23.42 16.89
CA GLU A 683 -39.82 22.71 16.50
C GLU A 683 -39.55 21.39 15.78
N THR A 684 -38.81 21.42 14.66
CA THR A 684 -38.48 20.25 13.86
C THR A 684 -37.13 20.44 13.17
N LEU A 685 -36.47 19.34 12.78
CA LEU A 685 -35.34 19.37 11.84
C LEU A 685 -35.83 19.77 10.43
N PRO A 686 -34.95 20.24 9.52
CA PRO A 686 -35.33 20.66 8.18
C PRO A 686 -36.16 19.61 7.43
N LEU A 687 -37.25 20.02 6.81
CA LEU A 687 -38.16 19.15 6.05
C LEU A 687 -37.48 18.57 4.78
N SER A 688 -36.39 19.17 4.33
CA SER A 688 -35.57 18.69 3.21
C SER A 688 -34.70 17.46 3.54
N LEU A 689 -34.57 17.09 4.83
CA LEU A 689 -33.77 15.98 5.25
C LEU A 689 -34.29 14.62 4.77
N LEU A 690 -33.44 13.86 4.14
CA LEU A 690 -33.69 12.49 3.67
C LEU A 690 -33.00 11.43 4.56
N LEU A 691 -31.89 11.80 5.19
CA LEU A 691 -31.09 10.94 6.06
C LEU A 691 -30.69 11.67 7.34
N LEU A 692 -30.97 11.06 8.48
CA LEU A 692 -30.38 11.40 9.78
C LEU A 692 -29.57 10.20 10.27
N GLN A 693 -28.25 10.39 10.41
CA GLN A 693 -27.34 9.36 10.93
C GLN A 693 -26.77 9.82 12.27
N ILE A 694 -26.86 8.96 13.28
CA ILE A 694 -26.38 9.21 14.64
C ILE A 694 -25.46 8.05 15.02
N GLU A 695 -24.17 8.36 15.23
CA GLU A 695 -23.18 7.35 15.63
C GLU A 695 -22.43 7.77 16.90
N GLN A 696 -22.23 6.84 17.83
CA GLN A 696 -21.51 7.08 19.07
C GLN A 696 -22.01 8.30 19.90
N CYS A 697 -23.31 8.56 19.85
CA CYS A 697 -24.03 9.56 20.64
C CYS A 697 -25.01 8.85 21.57
N GLY A 698 -24.49 8.34 22.70
CA GLY A 698 -25.20 7.40 23.56
C GLY A 698 -26.60 7.88 24.00
N LEU A 699 -26.70 9.08 24.56
CA LEU A 699 -27.98 9.62 25.07
C LEU A 699 -28.97 9.89 23.95
N LEU A 700 -28.57 10.64 22.92
CA LEU A 700 -29.48 10.95 21.80
C LEU A 700 -29.87 9.69 21.03
N GLY A 701 -28.93 8.77 20.83
CA GLY A 701 -29.17 7.50 20.16
C GLY A 701 -30.22 6.65 20.88
N GLU A 702 -30.12 6.53 22.19
CA GLU A 702 -31.07 5.82 23.03
C GLU A 702 -32.47 6.49 22.97
N HIS A 703 -32.54 7.83 23.02
CA HIS A 703 -33.79 8.57 22.88
C HIS A 703 -34.46 8.37 21.51
N CYS A 704 -33.68 8.25 20.44
CA CYS A 704 -34.19 7.95 19.10
C CYS A 704 -34.68 6.49 19.00
N GLU A 705 -33.96 5.52 19.52
CA GLU A 705 -34.36 4.10 19.53
C GLU A 705 -35.65 3.89 20.34
N ASN A 706 -35.79 4.54 21.49
CA ASN A 706 -36.95 4.46 22.36
C ASN A 706 -38.12 5.39 21.95
N LYS A 707 -38.01 6.09 20.82
CA LYS A 707 -38.99 7.07 20.32
C LYS A 707 -39.45 8.07 21.41
N HIS A 708 -38.46 8.70 22.06
CA HIS A 708 -38.68 9.60 23.18
C HIS A 708 -39.64 10.74 22.81
N LYS A 709 -40.59 11.06 23.69
CA LYS A 709 -41.72 11.99 23.44
C LYS A 709 -41.31 13.40 22.99
N LEU A 710 -40.14 13.88 23.41
CA LEU A 710 -39.65 15.23 23.07
C LEU A 710 -38.78 15.25 21.81
N ILE A 711 -38.22 14.12 21.37
CA ILE A 711 -37.29 14.05 20.24
C ILE A 711 -37.96 13.47 19.00
N TRP A 712 -38.69 12.37 19.15
CA TRP A 712 -39.30 11.66 18.02
C TRP A 712 -40.19 12.54 17.13
N PRO A 713 -41.08 13.44 17.67
CA PRO A 713 -41.89 14.32 16.83
C PRO A 713 -41.07 15.26 15.95
N LYS A 714 -39.85 15.63 16.37
CA LYS A 714 -38.95 16.55 15.65
C LYS A 714 -38.20 15.90 14.51
N ILE A 715 -38.09 14.55 14.48
CA ILE A 715 -37.31 13.80 13.50
C ILE A 715 -38.13 12.79 12.69
N SER A 716 -39.36 12.44 13.14
CA SER A 716 -40.17 11.38 12.54
C SER A 716 -40.57 11.58 11.08
N HIS A 717 -40.48 12.81 10.57
CA HIS A 717 -40.72 13.13 9.16
C HIS A 717 -39.54 12.72 8.22
N ILE A 718 -38.39 12.37 8.78
CA ILE A 718 -37.19 12.02 8.00
C ILE A 718 -37.30 10.58 7.47
N PRO A 719 -37.17 10.34 6.14
CA PRO A 719 -37.41 9.03 5.54
C PRO A 719 -36.46 7.94 6.02
N THR A 720 -35.22 8.29 6.33
CA THR A 720 -34.22 7.32 6.83
C THR A 720 -33.56 7.86 8.10
N ILE A 721 -33.71 7.13 9.19
CA ILE A 721 -33.04 7.41 10.47
C ILE A 721 -32.21 6.21 10.83
N GLU A 722 -30.91 6.41 10.98
CA GLU A 722 -29.95 5.38 11.35
C GLU A 722 -29.26 5.72 12.67
N VAL A 723 -29.25 4.79 13.61
CA VAL A 723 -28.55 4.92 14.89
C VAL A 723 -27.59 3.74 15.04
N ASN A 724 -26.29 4.02 15.17
CA ASN A 724 -25.24 3.03 15.28
C ASN A 724 -25.34 1.95 14.17
N ARG A 725 -25.57 2.38 12.92
CA ARG A 725 -25.75 1.55 11.72
C ARG A 725 -27.02 0.69 11.72
N LYS A 726 -27.94 0.94 12.64
CA LYS A 726 -29.24 0.28 12.70
C LYS A 726 -30.30 1.22 12.17
N LYS A 727 -31.04 0.82 11.16
CA LYS A 727 -32.14 1.59 10.59
C LYS A 727 -33.35 1.52 11.51
N LEU A 728 -33.94 2.70 11.87
CA LEU A 728 -35.11 2.84 12.75
C LEU A 728 -36.40 3.13 11.98
N SER A 729 -36.30 3.76 10.80
CA SER A 729 -37.42 4.09 9.92
C SER A 729 -37.08 3.81 8.48
#